data_b8715dd93e699b91c332ea91d0d35315
#
_entry.id   b8715dd93e699b91c332ea91d0d35315
#
_cell.length_a   1.000
_cell.length_b   1.000
_cell.length_c   1.000
_cell.angle_alpha   90.00
_cell.angle_beta   90.00
_cell.angle_gamma   90.00
#
_symmetry.space_group_name_H-M   'P 1'
#
loop_
_entity.id
_entity.type
_entity.pdbx_description
1 polymer ?
#
loop_
_entity_poly.entity_id
_entity_poly.type
_entity_poly.pdbx_seq_one_letter_code
_entity_poly.pdbx_strand_id
1 'polypeptide(L)'
;MKQEEEKLTGLPENAFRALKPGEVYNPLMSPDKKYPEVNLWSVLWGIAMAILFSAAAAYLGLKVGQVFEAAIPIAIIAVGVSGAAKRKNALGENVIIQSIGASSGVIVAGAIFTLPALYILQESYPEEITVTFTQVFISSLLGGVLGILFLIPFRKYFVSDMHGQYPFPEATATTQVLVSGEKGGSQAKPLLLAGIIGGLYDFIVATFGWWNENFTTRVCGFGEMLAEKAKLVFKVNTGAAVLGLGYIVGLKYASIICAGSLAVWWIIIPGMSLIWGDSVLNQWNPEITATVGAMAPEEIFKYYAKSIGIGGSAMAGIIGIIKSWSIIKSAVGLAAKEMGGKADAKANVKRTQRDLSMKIIAIGSIITLVLVTLFFYFDVMQGNLLHTLVAILLVAGISFLFTTVAANAIAIVGTNPVSGMTLMTLILASVVMVAVGLKGPGGMVAALVMGGVVCTALSMAGGFITDLKIGYWLGSTPVKQEAWKFLGTIVSAATVGGVMIILNKTYGFTSGQLAAPQANAMAAVIEPLMNGVGAPWLLYGIGAVLAIVLNFCKIPALAFALGMFIPLELNVPLVVGGAVNWYVTSRSKDAALNAERGEKGTLLASGFIAGGALMGVVSAAMRFGGVNLVNDAWLNNTWSEVLALGAYAILIFYLVKASMKTK
;
A
#
# COMPACT_ATOMS: atom_id res chain seq x y z
N MET A 1 50.46 1.31 11.35
CA MET A 1 49.42 0.37 11.77
C MET A 1 48.26 0.51 10.76
N LYS A 2 48.15 -0.40 9.82
CA LYS A 2 46.98 -0.52 8.92
C LYS A 2 45.83 -0.97 9.82
N GLN A 3 44.79 -0.14 9.97
CA GLN A 3 43.53 -0.60 10.53
C GLN A 3 43.01 -1.67 9.54
N GLU A 4 42.94 -2.91 9.99
CA GLU A 4 42.19 -3.96 9.30
C GLU A 4 40.73 -3.49 9.15
N GLU A 5 40.29 -3.36 7.91
CA GLU A 5 38.88 -3.13 7.59
C GLU A 5 38.13 -4.40 8.06
N GLU A 6 37.48 -4.30 9.22
CA GLU A 6 36.57 -5.31 9.71
C GLU A 6 35.45 -5.49 8.68
N LYS A 7 35.50 -6.53 7.88
CA LYS A 7 34.42 -6.89 6.94
C LYS A 7 33.17 -7.22 7.77
N LEU A 8 32.16 -6.38 7.67
CA LEU A 8 30.85 -6.60 8.29
C LEU A 8 30.18 -7.81 7.62
N THR A 9 30.29 -9.00 8.21
CA THR A 9 29.97 -10.27 7.55
C THR A 9 28.57 -10.81 7.81
N GLY A 10 27.73 -10.15 8.57
CA GLY A 10 26.35 -10.56 8.86
C GLY A 10 25.82 -9.94 10.14
N LEU A 11 24.51 -10.01 10.34
CA LEU A 11 23.90 -9.59 11.61
C LEU A 11 24.29 -10.55 12.74
N PRO A 12 24.44 -10.05 13.99
CA PRO A 12 24.66 -10.88 15.16
C PRO A 12 23.53 -11.90 15.36
N GLU A 13 23.81 -13.08 15.92
CA GLU A 13 22.81 -14.11 16.18
C GLU A 13 21.63 -13.61 17.04
N ASN A 14 21.87 -12.64 17.92
CA ASN A 14 20.84 -12.08 18.78
C ASN A 14 19.98 -10.99 18.12
N ALA A 15 20.15 -10.70 16.82
CA ALA A 15 19.38 -9.68 16.11
C ALA A 15 17.86 -9.99 16.07
N PHE A 16 17.51 -11.25 15.92
CA PHE A 16 16.13 -11.71 15.65
C PHE A 16 15.46 -12.43 16.84
N ARG A 17 16.14 -12.54 17.97
CA ARG A 17 15.57 -13.16 19.18
C ARG A 17 15.53 -12.19 20.34
N ALA A 18 14.67 -12.48 21.33
CA ALA A 18 14.67 -11.73 22.57
C ALA A 18 16.04 -11.81 23.28
N LEU A 19 16.49 -10.66 23.80
CA LEU A 19 17.73 -10.58 24.54
C LEU A 19 17.60 -11.27 25.90
N LYS A 20 18.65 -12.00 26.29
CA LYS A 20 18.75 -12.58 27.64
C LYS A 20 18.97 -11.47 28.67
N PRO A 21 18.67 -11.70 29.97
CA PRO A 21 19.00 -10.73 31.01
C PRO A 21 20.49 -10.35 31.01
N GLY A 22 20.77 -9.06 30.87
CA GLY A 22 22.13 -8.54 30.79
C GLY A 22 22.77 -8.56 29.40
N GLU A 23 22.11 -9.14 28.40
CA GLU A 23 22.60 -9.13 27.03
C GLU A 23 22.28 -7.80 26.35
N VAL A 24 23.22 -7.27 25.56
CA VAL A 24 23.08 -6.03 24.80
C VAL A 24 23.17 -6.34 23.31
N TYR A 25 22.28 -5.77 22.51
CA TYR A 25 22.37 -5.82 21.06
C TYR A 25 23.43 -4.84 20.55
N ASN A 26 24.40 -5.34 19.83
CA ASN A 26 25.44 -4.54 19.18
C ASN A 26 25.18 -4.56 17.66
N PRO A 27 24.79 -3.41 17.05
CA PRO A 27 24.54 -3.32 15.64
C PRO A 27 25.83 -3.40 14.81
N LEU A 28 25.70 -3.66 13.50
CA LEU A 28 26.82 -3.77 12.57
C LEU A 28 27.69 -2.51 12.53
N MET A 29 27.08 -1.34 12.43
CA MET A 29 27.79 -0.06 12.55
C MET A 29 27.90 0.31 14.03
N SER A 30 29.11 0.19 14.58
CA SER A 30 29.38 0.47 15.99
C SER A 30 28.79 1.81 16.45
N PRO A 31 28.12 1.85 17.63
CA PRO A 31 27.61 3.09 18.21
C PRO A 31 28.66 4.16 18.44
N ASP A 32 29.93 3.76 18.67
CA ASP A 32 31.04 4.61 19.08
C ASP A 32 31.84 5.19 17.89
N LYS A 33 31.58 4.67 16.66
CA LYS A 33 32.24 5.14 15.42
C LYS A 33 31.29 6.03 14.61
N LYS A 34 31.85 6.99 13.87
CA LYS A 34 31.11 7.81 12.90
C LYS A 34 31.19 7.14 11.52
N TYR A 35 30.05 7.03 10.86
CA TYR A 35 29.93 6.49 9.51
C TYR A 35 29.35 7.55 8.56
N PRO A 36 29.66 7.50 7.26
CA PRO A 36 28.96 8.30 6.27
C PRO A 36 27.51 7.80 6.18
N GLU A 37 26.55 8.68 6.43
CA GLU A 37 25.12 8.38 6.34
C GLU A 37 24.45 9.40 5.40
N VAL A 38 24.32 10.65 5.84
CA VAL A 38 23.70 11.73 5.09
C VAL A 38 24.78 12.54 4.37
N ASN A 39 24.70 12.56 3.06
CA ASN A 39 25.53 13.38 2.17
C ASN A 39 24.78 13.60 0.85
N LEU A 40 25.37 14.36 -0.07
CA LEU A 40 24.74 14.67 -1.37
C LEU A 40 24.38 13.41 -2.16
N TRP A 41 25.22 12.37 -2.11
CA TRP A 41 24.97 11.09 -2.76
C TRP A 41 23.71 10.40 -2.25
N SER A 42 23.63 10.19 -0.92
CA SER A 42 22.50 9.49 -0.31
C SER A 42 21.19 10.27 -0.46
N VAL A 43 21.24 11.59 -0.39
CA VAL A 43 20.05 12.44 -0.54
C VAL A 43 19.55 12.45 -1.97
N LEU A 44 20.41 12.64 -2.97
CA LEU A 44 20.00 12.66 -4.39
C LEU A 44 19.45 11.31 -4.85
N TRP A 45 20.11 10.21 -4.48
CA TRP A 45 19.58 8.87 -4.78
C TRP A 45 18.29 8.58 -4.03
N GLY A 46 18.16 9.01 -2.77
CA GLY A 46 16.92 8.91 -2.01
C GLY A 46 15.76 9.65 -2.68
N ILE A 47 15.98 10.88 -3.16
CA ILE A 47 14.99 11.66 -3.92
C ILE A 47 14.63 10.94 -5.23
N ALA A 48 15.63 10.47 -5.98
CA ALA A 48 15.38 9.76 -7.23
C ALA A 48 14.53 8.50 -7.02
N MET A 49 14.82 7.73 -5.97
CA MET A 49 14.02 6.56 -5.60
C MET A 49 12.62 6.94 -5.14
N ALA A 50 12.47 8.03 -4.36
CA ALA A 50 11.16 8.52 -3.94
C ALA A 50 10.28 8.89 -5.15
N ILE A 51 10.81 9.59 -6.15
CA ILE A 51 10.08 9.94 -7.38
C ILE A 51 9.71 8.68 -8.16
N LEU A 52 10.70 7.84 -8.46
CA LEU A 52 10.54 6.65 -9.29
C LEU A 52 9.47 5.71 -8.73
N PHE A 53 9.62 5.36 -7.46
CA PHE A 53 8.72 4.40 -6.82
C PHE A 53 7.38 5.00 -6.39
N SER A 54 7.27 6.34 -6.18
CA SER A 54 5.96 6.98 -6.02
C SER A 54 5.13 6.88 -7.29
N ALA A 55 5.74 7.13 -8.45
CA ALA A 55 5.06 7.00 -9.74
C ALA A 55 4.62 5.55 -9.99
N ALA A 56 5.52 4.59 -9.79
CA ALA A 56 5.23 3.17 -9.96
C ALA A 56 4.14 2.67 -9.02
N ALA A 57 4.25 3.00 -7.72
CA ALA A 57 3.29 2.58 -6.71
C ALA A 57 1.91 3.22 -6.93
N ALA A 58 1.84 4.48 -7.37
CA ALA A 58 0.58 5.16 -7.69
C ALA A 58 -0.15 4.47 -8.85
N TYR A 59 0.55 4.18 -9.93
CA TYR A 59 -0.03 3.47 -11.06
C TYR A 59 -0.54 2.08 -10.67
N LEU A 60 0.32 1.27 -10.06
CA LEU A 60 -0.04 -0.09 -9.68
C LEU A 60 -1.15 -0.12 -8.62
N GLY A 61 -1.07 0.75 -7.64
CA GLY A 61 -2.08 0.82 -6.58
C GLY A 61 -3.45 1.26 -7.08
N LEU A 62 -3.51 2.20 -8.02
CA LEU A 62 -4.75 2.58 -8.69
C LEU A 62 -5.27 1.46 -9.60
N LYS A 63 -4.38 0.68 -10.19
CA LYS A 63 -4.76 -0.43 -11.06
C LYS A 63 -5.28 -1.62 -10.27
N VAL A 64 -4.57 -2.05 -9.22
CA VAL A 64 -4.82 -3.30 -8.50
C VAL A 64 -5.56 -3.08 -7.17
N GLY A 65 -5.57 -1.87 -6.64
CA GLY A 65 -6.13 -1.56 -5.32
C GLY A 65 -5.25 -2.01 -4.15
N GLN A 66 -4.00 -2.36 -4.42
CA GLN A 66 -3.00 -2.69 -3.41
C GLN A 66 -1.69 -1.96 -3.71
N VAL A 67 -1.06 -1.44 -2.68
CA VAL A 67 0.25 -0.81 -2.78
C VAL A 67 1.29 -1.74 -2.21
N PHE A 68 2.38 -1.90 -2.94
CA PHE A 68 3.56 -2.59 -2.43
C PHE A 68 4.50 -1.59 -1.76
N GLU A 69 5.12 -2.00 -0.70
CA GLU A 69 6.20 -1.23 -0.09
C GLU A 69 7.50 -1.47 -0.86
N ALA A 70 8.13 -0.39 -1.29
CA ALA A 70 9.28 -0.44 -2.18
C ALA A 70 10.63 -0.57 -1.44
N ALA A 71 10.63 -0.86 -0.14
CA ALA A 71 11.82 -0.90 0.70
C ALA A 71 12.90 -1.85 0.16
N ILE A 72 12.51 -3.07 -0.22
CA ILE A 72 13.43 -4.09 -0.76
C ILE A 72 14.04 -3.66 -2.11
N PRO A 73 13.26 -3.33 -3.15
CA PRO A 73 13.84 -2.92 -4.44
C PRO A 73 14.69 -1.64 -4.32
N ILE A 74 14.31 -0.69 -3.48
CA ILE A 74 15.12 0.51 -3.24
C ILE A 74 16.45 0.14 -2.57
N ALA A 75 16.44 -0.75 -1.57
CA ALA A 75 17.66 -1.23 -0.93
C ALA A 75 18.61 -1.90 -1.94
N ILE A 76 18.09 -2.71 -2.86
CA ILE A 76 18.87 -3.38 -3.90
C ILE A 76 19.51 -2.36 -4.85
N ILE A 77 18.72 -1.36 -5.28
CA ILE A 77 19.25 -0.29 -6.14
C ILE A 77 20.30 0.53 -5.41
N ALA A 78 20.06 0.89 -4.14
CA ALA A 78 21.02 1.63 -3.32
C ALA A 78 22.37 0.91 -3.23
N VAL A 79 22.34 -0.38 -2.93
CA VAL A 79 23.51 -1.25 -2.92
C VAL A 79 24.18 -1.33 -4.30
N GLY A 80 23.39 -1.52 -5.35
CA GLY A 80 23.89 -1.63 -6.71
C GLY A 80 24.61 -0.37 -7.20
N VAL A 81 24.00 0.82 -6.99
CA VAL A 81 24.62 2.09 -7.41
C VAL A 81 25.84 2.46 -6.57
N SER A 82 25.81 2.17 -5.27
CA SER A 82 26.96 2.38 -4.39
C SER A 82 28.12 1.45 -4.75
N GLY A 83 27.81 0.18 -5.07
CA GLY A 83 28.81 -0.78 -5.55
C GLY A 83 29.41 -0.38 -6.92
N ALA A 84 28.58 0.04 -7.88
CA ALA A 84 29.03 0.53 -9.18
C ALA A 84 29.92 1.77 -9.07
N ALA A 85 29.60 2.67 -8.14
CA ALA A 85 30.40 3.85 -7.83
C ALA A 85 31.63 3.54 -6.92
N LYS A 86 31.84 2.27 -6.56
CA LYS A 86 32.94 1.80 -5.69
C LYS A 86 33.05 2.60 -4.37
N ARG A 87 31.89 2.93 -3.79
CA ARG A 87 31.85 3.69 -2.52
C ARG A 87 32.29 2.79 -1.36
N LYS A 88 33.14 3.34 -0.50
CA LYS A 88 33.61 2.66 0.71
C LYS A 88 32.67 2.99 1.88
N ASN A 89 32.42 2.01 2.76
CA ASN A 89 31.58 2.17 3.94
C ASN A 89 30.16 2.71 3.60
N ALA A 90 29.57 2.22 2.51
CA ALA A 90 28.32 2.75 1.96
C ALA A 90 27.07 2.33 2.74
N LEU A 91 27.18 1.42 3.72
CA LEU A 91 26.02 0.87 4.44
C LEU A 91 25.12 1.95 5.04
N GLY A 92 25.72 2.93 5.72
CA GLY A 92 24.95 4.04 6.29
C GLY A 92 24.27 4.92 5.23
N GLU A 93 24.97 5.19 4.12
CA GLU A 93 24.40 5.91 2.97
C GLU A 93 23.22 5.15 2.35
N ASN A 94 23.37 3.83 2.18
CA ASN A 94 22.33 2.97 1.61
C ASN A 94 21.09 2.89 2.50
N VAL A 95 21.24 2.92 3.83
CA VAL A 95 20.11 3.02 4.76
C VAL A 95 19.36 4.34 4.57
N ILE A 96 20.06 5.46 4.39
CA ILE A 96 19.42 6.77 4.16
C ILE A 96 18.72 6.81 2.78
N ILE A 97 19.35 6.28 1.72
CA ILE A 97 18.72 6.15 0.39
C ILE A 97 17.41 5.35 0.52
N GLN A 98 17.47 4.20 1.19
CA GLN A 98 16.31 3.34 1.40
C GLN A 98 15.23 4.07 2.20
N SER A 99 15.57 4.72 3.33
CA SER A 99 14.60 5.39 4.18
C SER A 99 13.91 6.59 3.51
N ILE A 100 14.65 7.42 2.76
CA ILE A 100 14.05 8.53 1.98
C ILE A 100 13.18 7.95 0.87
N GLY A 101 13.70 6.98 0.12
CA GLY A 101 13.00 6.37 -1.01
C GLY A 101 11.73 5.62 -0.60
N ALA A 102 11.75 4.92 0.53
CA ALA A 102 10.61 4.17 1.05
C ALA A 102 9.42 5.07 1.46
N SER A 103 9.60 6.40 1.52
CA SER A 103 8.46 7.34 1.62
C SER A 103 7.48 7.20 0.46
N SER A 104 7.94 6.71 -0.69
CA SER A 104 7.13 6.50 -1.91
C SER A 104 5.93 5.60 -1.64
N GLY A 105 6.14 4.38 -1.22
CA GLY A 105 5.06 3.40 -1.01
C GLY A 105 4.04 3.86 0.03
N VAL A 106 4.53 4.41 1.14
CA VAL A 106 3.65 4.79 2.26
C VAL A 106 2.83 6.05 1.99
N ILE A 107 3.40 7.08 1.35
CA ILE A 107 2.65 8.29 0.96
C ILE A 107 1.63 7.95 -0.12
N VAL A 108 2.04 7.14 -1.09
CA VAL A 108 1.15 6.70 -2.17
C VAL A 108 -0.01 5.88 -1.61
N ALA A 109 0.23 4.92 -0.73
CA ALA A 109 -0.84 4.12 -0.13
C ALA A 109 -1.88 4.99 0.60
N GLY A 110 -1.43 6.00 1.35
CA GLY A 110 -2.32 6.95 1.99
C GLY A 110 -3.14 7.79 0.99
N ALA A 111 -2.49 8.31 -0.03
CA ALA A 111 -3.10 9.22 -0.99
C ALA A 111 -4.07 8.52 -1.95
N ILE A 112 -3.66 7.41 -2.59
CA ILE A 112 -4.43 6.79 -3.68
C ILE A 112 -5.64 5.99 -3.23
N PHE A 113 -5.76 5.67 -1.95
CA PHE A 113 -6.94 4.95 -1.46
C PHE A 113 -8.13 5.89 -1.23
N THR A 114 -7.91 7.17 -1.01
CA THR A 114 -8.94 8.15 -0.70
C THR A 114 -9.11 9.23 -1.77
N LEU A 115 -8.02 9.94 -2.10
CA LEU A 115 -8.09 11.16 -2.88
C LEU A 115 -8.57 10.97 -4.32
N PRO A 116 -8.31 9.86 -5.02
CA PRO A 116 -8.90 9.64 -6.35
C PRO A 116 -10.42 9.53 -6.34
N ALA A 117 -11.05 9.24 -5.19
CA ALA A 117 -12.49 9.28 -5.04
C ALA A 117 -13.07 10.69 -5.28
N LEU A 118 -12.28 11.74 -5.02
CA LEU A 118 -12.67 13.13 -5.36
C LEU A 118 -12.88 13.30 -6.87
N TYR A 119 -11.99 12.72 -7.69
CA TYR A 119 -12.14 12.77 -9.16
C TYR A 119 -13.33 11.96 -9.64
N ILE A 120 -13.64 10.82 -8.98
CA ILE A 120 -14.82 10.00 -9.28
C ILE A 120 -16.10 10.80 -8.97
N LEU A 121 -16.17 11.44 -7.80
CA LEU A 121 -17.32 12.25 -7.42
C LEU A 121 -17.42 13.55 -8.24
N GLN A 122 -16.31 14.10 -8.71
CA GLN A 122 -16.32 15.25 -9.62
C GLN A 122 -17.04 14.94 -10.94
N GLU A 123 -17.00 13.69 -11.43
CA GLU A 123 -17.77 13.30 -12.62
C GLU A 123 -19.29 13.38 -12.37
N SER A 124 -19.72 13.02 -11.15
CA SER A 124 -21.14 13.11 -10.74
C SER A 124 -21.59 14.54 -10.35
N TYR A 125 -20.66 15.34 -9.82
CA TYR A 125 -20.91 16.70 -9.29
C TYR A 125 -19.92 17.73 -9.87
N PRO A 126 -19.90 17.95 -11.21
CA PRO A 126 -18.84 18.73 -11.87
C PRO A 126 -18.84 20.22 -11.53
N GLU A 127 -20.00 20.77 -11.14
CA GLU A 127 -20.10 22.20 -10.75
C GLU A 127 -19.74 22.46 -9.28
N GLU A 128 -19.80 21.43 -8.44
CA GLU A 128 -19.72 21.56 -6.99
C GLU A 128 -18.40 21.02 -6.43
N ILE A 129 -17.79 20.03 -7.11
CA ILE A 129 -16.52 19.42 -6.70
C ILE A 129 -15.43 19.80 -7.70
N THR A 130 -14.42 20.52 -7.21
CA THR A 130 -13.21 20.83 -7.97
C THR A 130 -12.00 20.22 -7.27
N VAL A 131 -11.28 19.37 -7.96
CA VAL A 131 -10.08 18.73 -7.41
C VAL A 131 -8.84 19.45 -7.92
N THR A 132 -8.03 19.94 -7.00
CA THR A 132 -6.79 20.66 -7.31
C THR A 132 -5.57 19.85 -6.92
N PHE A 133 -4.45 20.06 -7.63
CA PHE A 133 -3.15 19.51 -7.23
C PHE A 133 -2.81 19.86 -5.77
N THR A 134 -3.11 21.11 -5.37
CA THR A 134 -2.82 21.62 -4.03
C THR A 134 -3.54 20.83 -2.94
N GLN A 135 -4.81 20.49 -3.15
CA GLN A 135 -5.57 19.68 -2.19
C GLN A 135 -4.95 18.30 -2.01
N VAL A 136 -4.60 17.63 -3.11
CA VAL A 136 -3.97 16.29 -3.07
C VAL A 136 -2.58 16.37 -2.43
N PHE A 137 -1.77 17.34 -2.82
CA PHE A 137 -0.42 17.53 -2.31
C PHE A 137 -0.41 17.86 -0.81
N ILE A 138 -1.21 18.86 -0.38
CA ILE A 138 -1.25 19.29 1.03
C ILE A 138 -1.82 18.19 1.93
N SER A 139 -2.90 17.51 1.51
CA SER A 139 -3.47 16.41 2.28
C SER A 139 -2.44 15.30 2.52
N SER A 140 -1.75 14.89 1.46
CA SER A 140 -0.74 13.83 1.53
C SER A 140 0.49 14.27 2.33
N LEU A 141 0.94 15.51 2.14
CA LEU A 141 2.09 16.05 2.85
C LEU A 141 1.82 16.18 4.34
N LEU A 142 0.73 16.84 4.73
CA LEU A 142 0.42 17.06 6.14
C LEU A 142 0.10 15.75 6.87
N GLY A 143 -0.60 14.82 6.20
CA GLY A 143 -0.81 13.48 6.73
C GLY A 143 0.51 12.74 6.96
N GLY A 144 1.40 12.75 5.98
CA GLY A 144 2.73 12.13 6.11
C GLY A 144 3.57 12.72 7.23
N VAL A 145 3.56 14.05 7.35
CA VAL A 145 4.28 14.76 8.45
C VAL A 145 3.70 14.39 9.81
N LEU A 146 2.36 14.36 9.96
CA LEU A 146 1.71 13.91 11.20
C LEU A 146 2.10 12.46 11.53
N GLY A 147 2.13 11.57 10.54
CA GLY A 147 2.51 10.17 10.72
C GLY A 147 3.95 10.02 11.25
N ILE A 148 4.89 10.79 10.72
CA ILE A 148 6.27 10.82 11.22
C ILE A 148 6.30 11.30 12.68
N LEU A 149 5.71 12.46 12.96
CA LEU A 149 5.76 13.10 14.28
C LEU A 149 5.05 12.27 15.36
N PHE A 150 3.92 11.65 15.03
CA PHE A 150 3.19 10.81 15.97
C PHE A 150 3.84 9.46 16.21
N LEU A 151 4.65 8.96 15.26
CA LEU A 151 5.35 7.68 15.40
C LEU A 151 6.61 7.77 16.28
N ILE A 152 7.40 8.83 16.14
CA ILE A 152 8.72 8.91 16.78
C ILE A 152 8.67 8.63 18.31
N PRO A 153 7.68 9.12 19.09
CA PRO A 153 7.55 8.79 20.49
C PRO A 153 7.43 7.29 20.81
N PHE A 154 6.92 6.50 19.84
CA PHE A 154 6.74 5.06 19.99
C PHE A 154 7.91 4.23 19.44
N ARG A 155 8.87 4.87 18.75
CA ARG A 155 10.01 4.18 18.14
C ARG A 155 10.74 3.28 19.14
N LYS A 156 11.10 3.82 20.27
CA LYS A 156 11.88 3.09 21.28
C LYS A 156 11.15 1.83 21.73
N TYR A 157 9.86 1.92 21.97
CA TYR A 157 9.03 0.78 22.36
C TYR A 157 9.08 -0.34 21.30
N PHE A 158 8.66 -0.04 20.06
CA PHE A 158 8.56 -1.07 19.03
C PHE A 158 9.91 -1.60 18.54
N VAL A 159 10.91 -0.74 18.44
CA VAL A 159 12.18 -1.04 17.79
C VAL A 159 13.21 -1.60 18.74
N SER A 160 13.35 -1.00 19.93
CA SER A 160 14.40 -1.29 20.91
C SER A 160 13.91 -2.10 22.11
N ASP A 161 12.88 -1.62 22.82
CA ASP A 161 12.45 -2.25 24.08
C ASP A 161 11.79 -3.61 23.84
N MET A 162 11.10 -3.77 22.72
CA MET A 162 10.49 -5.03 22.25
C MET A 162 11.40 -5.79 21.29
N HIS A 163 12.73 -5.70 21.47
CA HIS A 163 13.70 -6.41 20.64
C HIS A 163 13.45 -7.92 20.62
N GLY A 164 13.36 -8.51 19.42
CA GLY A 164 13.10 -9.93 19.23
C GLY A 164 11.68 -10.39 19.52
N GLN A 165 10.76 -9.51 19.97
CA GLN A 165 9.35 -9.84 20.21
C GLN A 165 8.53 -9.73 18.92
N TYR A 166 8.92 -8.88 18.00
CA TYR A 166 8.26 -8.66 16.73
C TYR A 166 9.13 -9.14 15.56
N PRO A 167 8.58 -9.91 14.61
CA PRO A 167 9.34 -10.49 13.49
C PRO A 167 9.79 -9.45 12.46
N PHE A 168 9.07 -8.35 12.26
CA PHE A 168 9.35 -7.33 11.26
C PHE A 168 9.76 -7.92 9.90
N PRO A 169 8.91 -8.69 9.22
CA PRO A 169 9.33 -9.51 8.07
C PRO A 169 9.93 -8.71 6.92
N GLU A 170 9.37 -7.55 6.60
CA GLU A 170 9.89 -6.68 5.55
C GLU A 170 11.22 -6.01 5.94
N ALA A 171 11.32 -5.51 7.17
CA ALA A 171 12.58 -4.95 7.67
C ALA A 171 13.69 -6.00 7.70
N THR A 172 13.37 -7.25 8.05
CA THR A 172 14.30 -8.37 8.02
C THR A 172 14.84 -8.62 6.62
N ALA A 173 13.95 -8.72 5.63
CA ALA A 173 14.35 -8.94 4.23
C ALA A 173 15.18 -7.77 3.68
N THR A 174 14.75 -6.54 3.91
CA THR A 174 15.47 -5.33 3.49
C THR A 174 16.86 -5.23 4.14
N THR A 175 16.95 -5.54 5.44
CA THR A 175 18.23 -5.53 6.17
C THR A 175 19.19 -6.56 5.58
N GLN A 176 18.72 -7.77 5.27
CA GLN A 176 19.55 -8.80 4.63
C GLN A 176 20.10 -8.35 3.29
N VAL A 177 19.28 -7.66 2.49
CA VAL A 177 19.72 -7.07 1.21
C VAL A 177 20.82 -6.04 1.42
N LEU A 178 20.65 -5.10 2.35
CA LEU A 178 21.63 -4.06 2.64
C LEU A 178 22.96 -4.65 3.12
N VAL A 179 22.91 -5.67 3.99
CA VAL A 179 24.11 -6.37 4.49
C VAL A 179 24.81 -7.16 3.38
N SER A 180 24.04 -7.84 2.52
CA SER A 180 24.61 -8.63 1.41
C SER A 180 25.33 -7.74 0.38
N GLY A 181 24.92 -6.47 0.29
CA GLY A 181 25.55 -5.49 -0.59
C GLY A 181 26.99 -5.20 -0.24
N GLU A 182 27.37 -5.25 1.02
CA GLU A 182 28.76 -5.15 1.48
C GLU A 182 29.62 -6.31 0.96
N LYS A 183 29.00 -7.44 0.57
CA LYS A 183 29.68 -8.63 0.02
C LYS A 183 29.88 -8.62 -1.50
N GLY A 184 29.33 -7.61 -2.24
CA GLY A 184 29.62 -7.47 -3.66
C GLY A 184 28.45 -7.40 -4.64
N GLY A 185 27.31 -6.83 -4.30
CA GLY A 185 26.30 -6.25 -5.23
C GLY A 185 25.73 -7.11 -6.38
N SER A 186 26.00 -8.42 -6.42
CA SER A 186 25.56 -9.31 -7.52
C SER A 186 24.04 -9.48 -7.62
N GLN A 187 23.30 -9.11 -6.59
CA GLN A 187 21.84 -9.22 -6.50
C GLN A 187 21.09 -8.15 -7.33
N ALA A 188 21.72 -7.04 -7.65
CA ALA A 188 21.09 -6.01 -8.47
C ALA A 188 20.83 -6.47 -9.91
N LYS A 189 21.67 -7.34 -10.47
CA LYS A 189 21.54 -7.81 -11.86
C LYS A 189 20.26 -8.60 -12.13
N PRO A 190 19.85 -9.59 -11.31
CA PRO A 190 18.58 -10.28 -11.49
C PRO A 190 17.36 -9.34 -11.38
N LEU A 191 17.37 -8.39 -10.45
CA LEU A 191 16.31 -7.39 -10.28
C LEU A 191 16.17 -6.52 -11.54
N LEU A 192 17.28 -5.94 -12.02
CA LEU A 192 17.29 -5.07 -13.20
C LEU A 192 16.82 -5.83 -14.45
N LEU A 193 17.32 -7.05 -14.66
CA LEU A 193 16.93 -7.88 -15.80
C LEU A 193 15.42 -8.20 -15.75
N ALA A 194 14.92 -8.61 -14.60
CA ALA A 194 13.50 -8.86 -14.41
C ALA A 194 12.65 -7.58 -14.58
N GLY A 195 13.18 -6.43 -14.13
CA GLY A 195 12.55 -5.12 -14.34
C GLY A 195 12.44 -4.76 -15.82
N ILE A 196 13.46 -5.03 -16.61
CA ILE A 196 13.43 -4.83 -18.06
C ILE A 196 12.42 -5.78 -18.72
N ILE A 197 12.44 -7.07 -18.39
CA ILE A 197 11.54 -8.06 -18.98
C ILE A 197 10.08 -7.77 -18.62
N GLY A 198 9.77 -7.60 -17.32
CA GLY A 198 8.42 -7.28 -16.87
C GLY A 198 7.94 -5.92 -17.35
N GLY A 199 8.84 -4.93 -17.36
CA GLY A 199 8.55 -3.60 -17.89
C GLY A 199 8.23 -3.60 -19.38
N LEU A 200 9.03 -4.28 -20.20
CA LEU A 200 8.75 -4.41 -21.63
C LEU A 200 7.46 -5.18 -21.89
N TYR A 201 7.21 -6.24 -21.13
CA TYR A 201 5.98 -7.01 -21.22
C TYR A 201 4.75 -6.13 -20.99
N ASP A 202 4.67 -5.44 -19.85
CA ASP A 202 3.54 -4.58 -19.51
C ASP A 202 3.46 -3.34 -20.42
N PHE A 203 4.60 -2.81 -20.89
CA PHE A 203 4.64 -1.71 -21.85
C PHE A 203 4.04 -2.08 -23.21
N ILE A 204 4.35 -3.27 -23.72
CA ILE A 204 3.80 -3.77 -24.99
C ILE A 204 2.28 -3.89 -24.89
N VAL A 205 1.78 -4.43 -23.79
CA VAL A 205 0.33 -4.53 -23.54
C VAL A 205 -0.31 -3.15 -23.47
N ALA A 206 0.22 -2.29 -22.60
CA ALA A 206 -0.39 -0.98 -22.33
C ALA A 206 -0.28 0.01 -23.50
N THR A 207 0.80 -0.04 -24.27
CA THR A 207 1.10 0.95 -25.33
C THR A 207 0.65 0.50 -26.71
N PHE A 208 0.92 -0.76 -27.06
CA PHE A 208 0.63 -1.29 -28.39
C PHE A 208 -0.61 -2.18 -28.44
N GLY A 209 -1.02 -2.74 -27.29
CA GLY A 209 -2.17 -3.64 -27.26
C GLY A 209 -1.98 -4.90 -28.11
N TRP A 210 -0.75 -5.48 -28.16
CA TRP A 210 -0.51 -6.70 -28.95
C TRP A 210 -1.28 -7.90 -28.46
N TRP A 211 -1.64 -7.92 -27.18
CA TRP A 211 -2.60 -8.84 -26.60
C TRP A 211 -3.41 -8.12 -25.52
N ASN A 212 -4.56 -8.71 -25.16
CA ASN A 212 -5.43 -8.13 -24.14
C ASN A 212 -4.78 -8.25 -22.75
N GLU A 213 -4.99 -7.28 -21.90
CA GLU A 213 -4.49 -7.31 -20.54
C GLU A 213 -5.26 -8.33 -19.67
N ASN A 214 -6.52 -8.56 -19.98
CA ASN A 214 -7.39 -9.47 -19.25
C ASN A 214 -7.85 -10.61 -20.16
N PHE A 215 -7.89 -11.80 -19.60
CA PHE A 215 -8.58 -12.94 -20.19
C PHE A 215 -9.90 -13.17 -19.48
N THR A 216 -10.95 -13.50 -20.21
CA THR A 216 -12.26 -13.85 -19.65
C THR A 216 -12.81 -15.12 -20.28
N THR A 217 -13.57 -15.92 -19.51
CA THR A 217 -14.24 -17.11 -20.02
C THR A 217 -15.31 -16.81 -21.06
N ARG A 218 -15.72 -15.56 -21.23
CA ARG A 218 -16.64 -15.11 -22.29
C ARG A 218 -16.09 -15.27 -23.70
N VAL A 219 -14.80 -15.52 -23.85
CA VAL A 219 -14.13 -15.84 -25.12
C VAL A 219 -14.76 -17.03 -25.83
N CYS A 220 -15.34 -17.99 -25.13
CA CYS A 220 -16.03 -19.13 -25.70
C CYS A 220 -17.56 -19.04 -25.50
N GLY A 221 -18.33 -19.48 -26.47
CA GLY A 221 -19.82 -19.39 -26.41
C GLY A 221 -20.45 -20.09 -25.21
N PHE A 222 -19.83 -21.15 -24.69
CA PHE A 222 -20.25 -21.79 -23.44
C PHE A 222 -20.04 -20.88 -22.23
N GLY A 223 -18.89 -20.20 -22.16
CA GLY A 223 -18.60 -19.24 -21.09
C GLY A 223 -19.51 -18.02 -21.11
N GLU A 224 -19.85 -17.51 -22.29
CA GLU A 224 -20.83 -16.43 -22.43
C GLU A 224 -22.21 -16.86 -21.95
N MET A 225 -22.64 -18.06 -22.33
CA MET A 225 -23.92 -18.63 -21.86
C MET A 225 -23.95 -18.77 -20.33
N LEU A 226 -22.82 -19.16 -19.69
CA LEU A 226 -22.71 -19.23 -18.23
C LEU A 226 -22.79 -17.84 -17.59
N ALA A 227 -22.15 -16.84 -18.20
CA ALA A 227 -22.19 -15.46 -17.73
C ALA A 227 -23.60 -14.85 -17.81
N GLU A 228 -24.33 -15.09 -18.90
CA GLU A 228 -25.68 -14.58 -19.09
C GLU A 228 -26.72 -15.29 -18.21
N LYS A 229 -26.72 -16.64 -18.23
CA LYS A 229 -27.77 -17.44 -17.58
C LYS A 229 -27.49 -17.73 -16.11
N ALA A 230 -26.27 -18.14 -15.79
CA ALA A 230 -25.88 -18.52 -14.44
C ALA A 230 -25.13 -17.41 -13.67
N LYS A 231 -24.85 -16.28 -14.31
CA LYS A 231 -24.07 -15.17 -13.76
C LYS A 231 -22.65 -15.59 -13.31
N LEU A 232 -22.12 -16.66 -13.90
CA LEU A 232 -20.80 -17.20 -13.61
C LEU A 232 -19.77 -16.69 -14.62
N VAL A 233 -18.78 -15.96 -14.14
CA VAL A 233 -17.66 -15.45 -14.94
C VAL A 233 -16.36 -15.76 -14.24
N PHE A 234 -15.34 -16.13 -15.02
CA PHE A 234 -13.94 -16.18 -14.57
C PHE A 234 -13.14 -15.19 -15.40
N LYS A 235 -12.29 -14.41 -14.71
CA LYS A 235 -11.42 -13.40 -15.32
C LYS A 235 -10.04 -13.45 -14.68
N VAL A 236 -9.00 -13.19 -15.47
CA VAL A 236 -7.62 -13.09 -14.97
C VAL A 236 -6.85 -12.00 -15.71
N ASN A 237 -6.20 -11.12 -14.95
CA ASN A 237 -5.25 -10.15 -15.48
C ASN A 237 -3.92 -10.84 -15.76
N THR A 238 -3.31 -10.58 -16.90
CA THR A 238 -2.09 -11.24 -17.36
C THR A 238 -0.84 -10.37 -17.19
N GLY A 239 -0.91 -9.28 -16.40
CA GLY A 239 0.18 -8.33 -16.19
C GLY A 239 1.34 -8.89 -15.37
N ALA A 240 2.55 -8.50 -15.76
CA ALA A 240 3.78 -8.93 -15.07
C ALA A 240 3.86 -8.37 -13.65
N ALA A 241 3.47 -7.10 -13.46
CA ALA A 241 3.49 -6.47 -12.14
C ALA A 241 2.55 -7.17 -11.15
N VAL A 242 1.37 -7.60 -11.59
CA VAL A 242 0.38 -8.28 -10.74
C VAL A 242 0.83 -9.70 -10.39
N LEU A 243 1.45 -10.42 -11.33
CA LEU A 243 2.09 -11.71 -11.08
C LEU A 243 3.18 -11.60 -10.02
N GLY A 244 4.05 -10.59 -10.15
CA GLY A 244 5.11 -10.30 -9.19
C GLY A 244 4.56 -10.00 -7.79
N LEU A 245 3.49 -9.20 -7.71
CA LEU A 245 2.83 -8.90 -6.45
C LEU A 245 2.31 -10.18 -5.78
N GLY A 246 1.68 -11.08 -6.54
CA GLY A 246 1.23 -12.38 -6.05
C GLY A 246 2.36 -13.24 -5.48
N TYR A 247 3.52 -13.23 -6.13
CA TYR A 247 4.71 -13.94 -5.63
C TYR A 247 5.14 -13.42 -4.25
N ILE A 248 5.15 -12.10 -4.04
CA ILE A 248 5.55 -11.47 -2.78
C ILE A 248 4.51 -11.70 -1.68
N VAL A 249 3.21 -11.55 -2.00
CA VAL A 249 2.11 -11.78 -1.05
C VAL A 249 2.09 -13.22 -0.55
N GLY A 250 2.48 -14.17 -1.38
CA GLY A 250 2.56 -15.59 -1.07
C GLY A 250 1.21 -16.30 -1.12
N LEU A 251 1.26 -17.62 -1.29
CA LEU A 251 0.07 -18.44 -1.58
C LEU A 251 -1.03 -18.35 -0.51
N LYS A 252 -0.66 -18.30 0.77
CA LYS A 252 -1.64 -18.30 1.87
C LYS A 252 -2.55 -17.08 1.83
N TYR A 253 -1.97 -15.87 1.80
CA TYR A 253 -2.76 -14.63 1.79
C TYR A 253 -3.44 -14.41 0.44
N ALA A 254 -2.75 -14.70 -0.67
CA ALA A 254 -3.33 -14.62 -2.01
C ALA A 254 -4.58 -15.53 -2.14
N SER A 255 -4.54 -16.75 -1.59
CA SER A 255 -5.69 -17.67 -1.60
C SER A 255 -6.86 -17.13 -0.77
N ILE A 256 -6.61 -16.49 0.37
CA ILE A 256 -7.67 -15.90 1.20
C ILE A 256 -8.32 -14.72 0.48
N ILE A 257 -7.54 -13.84 -0.15
CA ILE A 257 -8.05 -12.72 -0.95
C ILE A 257 -8.88 -13.26 -2.12
N CYS A 258 -8.37 -14.22 -2.86
CA CYS A 258 -9.08 -14.81 -3.99
C CYS A 258 -10.34 -15.56 -3.56
N ALA A 259 -10.34 -16.23 -2.40
CA ALA A 259 -11.51 -16.85 -1.84
C ALA A 259 -12.64 -15.84 -1.58
N GLY A 260 -12.31 -14.62 -1.12
CA GLY A 260 -13.26 -13.52 -1.01
C GLY A 260 -13.86 -13.13 -2.36
N SER A 261 -13.04 -13.03 -3.41
CA SER A 261 -13.52 -12.78 -4.78
C SER A 261 -14.42 -13.89 -5.29
N LEU A 262 -14.02 -15.15 -5.13
CA LEU A 262 -14.81 -16.30 -5.57
C LEU A 262 -16.14 -16.39 -4.82
N ALA A 263 -16.15 -16.07 -3.53
CA ALA A 263 -17.39 -15.99 -2.75
C ALA A 263 -18.37 -14.97 -3.35
N VAL A 264 -17.88 -13.81 -3.78
CA VAL A 264 -18.73 -12.81 -4.45
C VAL A 264 -19.15 -13.25 -5.84
N TRP A 265 -18.18 -13.59 -6.70
CA TRP A 265 -18.44 -13.83 -8.13
C TRP A 265 -19.11 -15.17 -8.44
N TRP A 266 -18.92 -16.19 -7.59
CA TRP A 266 -19.45 -17.53 -7.85
C TRP A 266 -20.55 -17.96 -6.88
N ILE A 267 -20.77 -17.23 -5.77
CA ILE A 267 -21.81 -17.57 -4.79
C ILE A 267 -22.80 -16.41 -4.65
N ILE A 268 -22.34 -15.21 -4.30
CA ILE A 268 -23.24 -14.08 -3.98
C ILE A 268 -23.95 -13.58 -5.25
N ILE A 269 -23.22 -13.29 -6.32
CA ILE A 269 -23.80 -12.75 -7.56
C ILE A 269 -24.80 -13.74 -8.19
N PRO A 270 -24.45 -15.02 -8.41
CA PRO A 270 -25.44 -16.01 -8.86
C PRO A 270 -26.59 -16.18 -7.89
N GLY A 271 -26.34 -16.21 -6.59
CA GLY A 271 -27.37 -16.33 -5.55
C GLY A 271 -28.35 -15.16 -5.56
N MET A 272 -27.85 -13.93 -5.69
CA MET A 272 -28.69 -12.75 -5.84
C MET A 272 -29.59 -12.82 -7.10
N SER A 273 -29.03 -13.26 -8.22
CA SER A 273 -29.81 -13.45 -9.46
C SER A 273 -30.89 -14.53 -9.32
N LEU A 274 -30.62 -15.61 -8.57
CA LEU A 274 -31.59 -16.68 -8.34
C LEU A 274 -32.71 -16.26 -7.37
N ILE A 275 -32.39 -15.50 -6.32
CA ILE A 275 -33.36 -15.14 -5.27
C ILE A 275 -34.21 -13.92 -5.69
N TRP A 276 -33.58 -12.93 -6.29
CA TRP A 276 -34.19 -11.63 -6.64
C TRP A 276 -34.21 -11.34 -8.14
N GLY A 277 -34.09 -12.37 -9.00
CA GLY A 277 -33.95 -12.19 -10.43
C GLY A 277 -35.05 -11.33 -11.08
N ASP A 278 -36.29 -11.49 -10.63
CA ASP A 278 -37.44 -10.73 -11.14
C ASP A 278 -37.68 -9.39 -10.43
N SER A 279 -36.82 -9.04 -9.44
CA SER A 279 -37.00 -7.85 -8.63
C SER A 279 -36.05 -6.73 -9.04
N VAL A 280 -36.54 -5.48 -8.94
CA VAL A 280 -35.71 -4.28 -9.04
C VAL A 280 -35.32 -3.85 -7.64
N LEU A 281 -34.03 -3.95 -7.29
CA LEU A 281 -33.51 -3.55 -5.99
C LEU A 281 -32.94 -2.13 -6.07
N ASN A 282 -33.81 -1.12 -6.03
CA ASN A 282 -33.45 0.29 -6.17
C ASN A 282 -33.50 1.07 -4.86
N GLN A 283 -33.61 0.39 -3.71
CA GLN A 283 -33.77 1.02 -2.40
C GLN A 283 -32.60 1.95 -2.04
N TRP A 284 -31.41 1.68 -2.56
CA TRP A 284 -30.18 2.43 -2.28
C TRP A 284 -29.69 3.27 -3.47
N ASN A 285 -30.23 3.02 -4.66
CA ASN A 285 -29.97 3.80 -5.85
C ASN A 285 -31.23 3.83 -6.73
N PRO A 286 -31.99 4.95 -6.71
CA PRO A 286 -33.23 5.09 -7.47
C PRO A 286 -33.05 5.03 -8.99
N GLU A 287 -31.82 5.23 -9.50
CA GLU A 287 -31.52 5.17 -10.94
C GLU A 287 -31.55 3.73 -11.51
N ILE A 288 -31.52 2.73 -10.62
CA ILE A 288 -31.59 1.34 -11.04
C ILE A 288 -33.02 0.99 -11.43
N THR A 289 -33.21 0.72 -12.70
CA THR A 289 -34.51 0.34 -13.30
C THR A 289 -34.54 -1.10 -13.77
N ALA A 290 -33.40 -1.75 -13.96
CA ALA A 290 -33.29 -3.14 -14.40
C ALA A 290 -33.52 -4.12 -13.25
N THR A 291 -34.11 -5.28 -13.55
CA THR A 291 -34.20 -6.39 -12.62
C THR A 291 -32.84 -7.04 -12.41
N VAL A 292 -32.60 -7.61 -11.23
CA VAL A 292 -31.30 -8.25 -10.91
C VAL A 292 -30.93 -9.36 -11.91
N GLY A 293 -31.93 -10.11 -12.39
CA GLY A 293 -31.72 -11.16 -13.38
C GLY A 293 -31.36 -10.65 -14.79
N ALA A 294 -31.79 -9.43 -15.15
CA ALA A 294 -31.44 -8.80 -16.41
C ALA A 294 -30.04 -8.16 -16.39
N MET A 295 -29.48 -7.86 -15.20
CA MET A 295 -28.16 -7.25 -15.04
C MET A 295 -27.04 -8.21 -15.44
N ALA A 296 -25.97 -7.68 -16.00
CA ALA A 296 -24.70 -8.40 -16.14
C ALA A 296 -24.07 -8.69 -14.75
N PRO A 297 -23.26 -9.74 -14.60
CA PRO A 297 -22.56 -10.02 -13.34
C PRO A 297 -21.78 -8.83 -12.79
N GLU A 298 -21.16 -8.05 -13.65
CA GLU A 298 -20.40 -6.83 -13.34
C GLU A 298 -21.28 -5.72 -12.74
N GLU A 299 -22.52 -5.61 -13.22
CA GLU A 299 -23.50 -4.64 -12.69
C GLU A 299 -23.98 -5.06 -11.29
N ILE A 300 -24.29 -6.36 -11.09
CA ILE A 300 -24.65 -6.89 -9.77
C ILE A 300 -23.48 -6.69 -8.79
N PHE A 301 -22.25 -6.89 -9.23
CA PHE A 301 -21.06 -6.60 -8.45
C PHE A 301 -21.00 -5.11 -8.07
N LYS A 302 -21.13 -4.22 -9.06
CA LYS A 302 -21.01 -2.78 -8.89
C LYS A 302 -22.07 -2.22 -7.93
N TYR A 303 -23.31 -2.64 -8.08
CA TYR A 303 -24.42 -2.03 -7.33
C TYR A 303 -24.65 -2.67 -5.94
N TYR A 304 -24.34 -3.96 -5.76
CA TYR A 304 -24.69 -4.68 -4.56
C TYR A 304 -23.52 -5.41 -3.90
N ALA A 305 -22.91 -6.35 -4.59
CA ALA A 305 -22.06 -7.34 -3.96
C ALA A 305 -20.77 -6.74 -3.35
N LYS A 306 -20.17 -5.72 -3.98
CA LYS A 306 -18.98 -5.04 -3.43
C LYS A 306 -19.25 -4.38 -2.07
N SER A 307 -20.49 -3.93 -1.81
CA SER A 307 -20.86 -3.28 -0.55
C SER A 307 -20.73 -4.24 0.65
N ILE A 308 -20.93 -5.54 0.45
CA ILE A 308 -20.69 -6.55 1.48
C ILE A 308 -19.21 -6.59 1.86
N GLY A 309 -18.31 -6.59 0.86
CA GLY A 309 -16.87 -6.53 1.08
C GLY A 309 -16.41 -5.25 1.78
N ILE A 310 -17.01 -4.11 1.43
CA ILE A 310 -16.76 -2.81 2.08
C ILE A 310 -17.11 -2.89 3.57
N GLY A 311 -18.31 -3.37 3.92
CA GLY A 311 -18.73 -3.53 5.30
C GLY A 311 -17.83 -4.50 6.08
N GLY A 312 -17.41 -5.58 5.45
CA GLY A 312 -16.46 -6.55 6.01
C GLY A 312 -15.10 -5.93 6.30
N SER A 313 -14.59 -5.11 5.38
CA SER A 313 -13.31 -4.42 5.56
C SER A 313 -13.34 -3.37 6.68
N ALA A 314 -14.43 -2.61 6.79
CA ALA A 314 -14.63 -1.65 7.87
C ALA A 314 -14.67 -2.34 9.24
N MET A 315 -15.43 -3.43 9.36
CA MET A 315 -15.49 -4.22 10.60
C MET A 315 -14.14 -4.87 10.94
N ALA A 316 -13.41 -5.36 9.94
CA ALA A 316 -12.06 -5.90 10.14
C ALA A 316 -11.09 -4.83 10.69
N GLY A 317 -11.23 -3.57 10.26
CA GLY A 317 -10.52 -2.43 10.84
C GLY A 317 -10.83 -2.21 12.31
N ILE A 318 -12.12 -2.25 12.70
CA ILE A 318 -12.56 -2.14 14.10
C ILE A 318 -11.99 -3.28 14.96
N ILE A 319 -12.06 -4.52 14.46
CA ILE A 319 -11.49 -5.70 15.13
C ILE A 319 -9.98 -5.52 15.35
N GLY A 320 -9.28 -4.95 14.37
CA GLY A 320 -7.84 -4.64 14.46
C GLY A 320 -7.52 -3.68 15.61
N ILE A 321 -8.31 -2.60 15.76
CA ILE A 321 -8.16 -1.64 16.86
C ILE A 321 -8.42 -2.31 18.22
N ILE A 322 -9.51 -3.07 18.34
CA ILE A 322 -9.86 -3.77 19.59
C ILE A 322 -8.73 -4.72 20.01
N LYS A 323 -8.19 -5.50 19.08
CA LYS A 323 -7.06 -6.41 19.34
C LYS A 323 -5.78 -5.68 19.76
N SER A 324 -5.56 -4.48 19.24
CA SER A 324 -4.36 -3.68 19.53
C SER A 324 -4.50 -2.78 20.75
N TRP A 325 -5.67 -2.76 21.43
CA TRP A 325 -5.97 -1.80 22.50
C TRP A 325 -4.98 -1.84 23.66
N SER A 326 -4.57 -3.03 24.10
CA SER A 326 -3.58 -3.20 25.18
C SER A 326 -2.21 -2.63 24.81
N ILE A 327 -1.83 -2.78 23.54
CA ILE A 327 -0.56 -2.27 22.99
C ILE A 327 -0.62 -0.75 22.89
N ILE A 328 -1.73 -0.20 22.41
CA ILE A 328 -1.97 1.24 22.34
C ILE A 328 -1.80 1.85 23.75
N LYS A 329 -2.47 1.27 24.75
CA LYS A 329 -2.38 1.73 26.14
C LYS A 329 -0.97 1.70 26.68
N SER A 330 -0.22 0.62 26.43
CA SER A 330 1.17 0.46 26.87
C SER A 330 2.12 1.46 26.19
N ALA A 331 1.98 1.63 24.86
CA ALA A 331 2.79 2.54 24.08
C ALA A 331 2.56 4.01 24.46
N VAL A 332 1.29 4.41 24.64
CA VAL A 332 0.92 5.75 25.09
C VAL A 332 1.49 6.03 26.51
N GLY A 333 1.40 5.03 27.40
CA GLY A 333 1.95 5.16 28.77
C GLY A 333 3.47 5.37 28.78
N LEU A 334 4.20 4.70 27.89
CA LEU A 334 5.65 4.88 27.76
C LEU A 334 6.01 6.22 27.12
N ALA A 335 5.31 6.62 26.06
CA ALA A 335 5.52 7.93 25.43
C ALA A 335 5.27 9.09 26.43
N ALA A 336 4.22 8.99 27.27
CA ALA A 336 3.93 9.98 28.30
C ALA A 336 5.05 10.06 29.37
N LYS A 337 5.65 8.92 29.76
CA LYS A 337 6.80 8.88 30.68
C LYS A 337 8.04 9.53 30.06
N GLU A 338 8.32 9.30 28.78
CA GLU A 338 9.46 9.92 28.09
C GLU A 338 9.27 11.44 27.90
N MET A 339 8.05 11.91 27.68
CA MET A 339 7.73 13.35 27.61
C MET A 339 7.90 14.04 28.98
N GLY A 340 7.61 13.34 30.07
CA GLY A 340 7.73 13.86 31.45
C GLY A 340 9.13 13.72 32.06
N GLY A 341 10.06 13.02 31.42
CA GLY A 341 11.40 12.78 31.92
C GLY A 341 12.31 14.04 31.91
N LYS A 342 13.09 14.24 32.98
CA LYS A 342 14.01 15.37 33.09
C LYS A 342 15.09 15.33 32.00
N ALA A 343 15.42 16.49 31.46
CA ALA A 343 16.37 16.71 30.35
C ALA A 343 17.82 16.23 30.65
N ASP A 344 18.17 15.97 31.90
CA ASP A 344 19.54 15.65 32.32
C ASP A 344 20.02 14.23 31.95
N ALA A 345 19.09 13.32 31.56
CA ALA A 345 19.46 11.98 31.13
C ALA A 345 19.99 11.92 29.68
N LYS A 346 19.96 13.03 28.91
CA LYS A 346 20.30 13.07 27.48
C LYS A 346 21.80 13.21 27.17
N ALA A 347 22.64 13.52 28.14
CA ALA A 347 24.06 13.79 27.91
C ALA A 347 24.90 12.57 27.47
N ASN A 348 24.41 11.33 27.69
CA ASN A 348 25.14 10.09 27.41
C ASN A 348 24.38 9.10 26.48
N VAL A 349 23.42 9.57 25.66
CA VAL A 349 22.71 8.69 24.73
C VAL A 349 23.60 8.32 23.55
N LYS A 350 23.83 7.03 23.33
CA LYS A 350 24.59 6.51 22.18
C LYS A 350 23.96 6.99 20.84
N ARG A 351 24.81 7.21 19.83
CA ARG A 351 24.41 7.66 18.49
C ARG A 351 23.22 6.88 17.94
N THR A 352 23.22 5.57 18.10
CA THR A 352 22.22 4.62 17.61
C THR A 352 20.87 4.64 18.35
N GLN A 353 20.76 5.43 19.41
CA GLN A 353 19.53 5.62 20.21
C GLN A 353 19.07 7.09 20.27
N ARG A 354 19.72 7.96 19.49
CA ARG A 354 19.43 9.39 19.49
C ARG A 354 18.32 9.72 18.51
N ASP A 355 17.15 10.06 19.04
CA ASP A 355 15.97 10.53 18.28
C ASP A 355 15.93 12.06 18.19
N LEU A 356 15.03 12.59 17.35
CA LEU A 356 14.64 14.00 17.43
C LEU A 356 14.15 14.34 18.84
N SER A 357 14.47 15.54 19.31
CA SER A 357 14.06 15.93 20.66
C SER A 357 12.54 16.01 20.78
N MET A 358 11.99 15.57 21.93
CA MET A 358 10.55 15.61 22.19
C MET A 358 9.96 17.04 22.08
N LYS A 359 10.79 18.06 22.33
CA LYS A 359 10.42 19.47 22.12
C LYS A 359 10.17 19.76 20.64
N ILE A 360 11.07 19.32 19.75
CA ILE A 360 10.90 19.47 18.28
C ILE A 360 9.66 18.72 17.81
N ILE A 361 9.44 17.51 18.32
CA ILE A 361 8.27 16.69 17.96
C ILE A 361 6.97 17.37 18.40
N ALA A 362 6.92 17.86 19.66
CA ALA A 362 5.73 18.54 20.17
C ALA A 362 5.43 19.85 19.40
N ILE A 363 6.45 20.70 19.19
CA ILE A 363 6.29 21.94 18.44
C ILE A 363 5.91 21.64 16.98
N GLY A 364 6.58 20.68 16.35
CA GLY A 364 6.29 20.25 14.98
C GLY A 364 4.86 19.71 14.84
N SER A 365 4.39 18.92 15.81
CA SER A 365 3.01 18.40 15.84
C SER A 365 1.99 19.53 15.96
N ILE A 366 2.22 20.50 16.84
CA ILE A 366 1.34 21.68 17.00
C ILE A 366 1.32 22.49 15.72
N ILE A 367 2.48 22.81 15.15
CA ILE A 367 2.55 23.56 13.87
C ILE A 367 1.81 22.82 12.76
N THR A 368 2.01 21.50 12.63
CA THR A 368 1.35 20.70 11.61
C THR A 368 -0.17 20.67 11.81
N LEU A 369 -0.64 20.52 13.04
CA LEU A 369 -2.08 20.58 13.34
C LEU A 369 -2.68 21.95 13.05
N VAL A 370 -1.94 23.05 13.32
CA VAL A 370 -2.36 24.40 12.94
C VAL A 370 -2.45 24.52 11.41
N LEU A 371 -1.46 24.01 10.67
CA LEU A 371 -1.50 24.02 9.20
C LEU A 371 -2.66 23.19 8.64
N VAL A 372 -2.95 22.02 9.21
CA VAL A 372 -4.14 21.21 8.86
C VAL A 372 -5.42 21.99 9.15
N THR A 373 -5.49 22.70 10.28
CA THR A 373 -6.65 23.53 10.64
C THR A 373 -6.85 24.67 9.65
N LEU A 374 -5.78 25.38 9.27
CA LEU A 374 -5.85 26.46 8.28
C LEU A 374 -6.27 25.92 6.90
N PHE A 375 -5.70 24.78 6.49
CA PHE A 375 -6.07 24.15 5.23
C PHE A 375 -7.54 23.73 5.24
N PHE A 376 -8.04 23.11 6.31
CA PHE A 376 -9.46 22.76 6.42
C PHE A 376 -10.35 23.99 6.44
N TYR A 377 -10.00 25.02 7.20
CA TYR A 377 -10.82 26.21 7.33
C TYR A 377 -10.97 26.98 6.00
N PHE A 378 -9.89 27.19 5.29
CA PHE A 378 -9.91 28.02 4.09
C PHE A 378 -10.28 27.23 2.82
N ASP A 379 -9.80 26.02 2.65
CA ASP A 379 -9.95 25.25 1.40
C ASP A 379 -11.13 24.25 1.46
N VAL A 380 -11.26 23.52 2.57
CA VAL A 380 -12.20 22.38 2.65
C VAL A 380 -13.55 22.77 3.24
N MET A 381 -13.58 23.58 4.31
CA MET A 381 -14.80 23.95 5.07
C MET A 381 -15.32 25.34 4.74
N GLN A 382 -14.71 26.04 3.78
CA GLN A 382 -15.15 27.36 3.29
C GLN A 382 -15.45 28.37 4.41
N GLY A 383 -14.62 28.42 5.44
CA GLY A 383 -14.71 29.35 6.55
C GLY A 383 -15.63 28.93 7.70
N ASN A 384 -16.19 27.73 7.71
CA ASN A 384 -17.02 27.23 8.82
C ASN A 384 -16.15 26.74 9.98
N LEU A 385 -16.10 27.51 11.05
CA LEU A 385 -15.28 27.24 12.24
C LEU A 385 -15.72 25.95 12.97
N LEU A 386 -17.04 25.71 13.13
CA LEU A 386 -17.55 24.53 13.81
C LEU A 386 -17.13 23.25 13.09
N HIS A 387 -17.36 23.18 11.79
CA HIS A 387 -16.98 22.05 10.97
C HIS A 387 -15.47 21.82 11.01
N THR A 388 -14.68 22.90 10.96
CA THR A 388 -13.20 22.82 11.04
C THR A 388 -12.73 22.26 12.39
N LEU A 389 -13.31 22.74 13.52
CA LEU A 389 -12.95 22.23 14.85
C LEU A 389 -13.30 20.76 15.03
N VAL A 390 -14.45 20.33 14.55
CA VAL A 390 -14.85 18.91 14.60
C VAL A 390 -13.91 18.09 13.72
N ALA A 391 -13.60 18.54 12.51
CA ALA A 391 -12.71 17.87 11.58
C ALA A 391 -11.30 17.70 12.16
N ILE A 392 -10.71 18.74 12.75
CA ILE A 392 -9.36 18.65 13.32
C ILE A 392 -9.29 17.72 14.53
N LEU A 393 -10.32 17.73 15.38
CA LEU A 393 -10.39 16.80 16.51
C LEU A 393 -10.45 15.33 16.04
N LEU A 394 -11.26 15.05 15.01
CA LEU A 394 -11.33 13.71 14.41
C LEU A 394 -9.99 13.32 13.79
N VAL A 395 -9.41 14.17 12.94
CA VAL A 395 -8.15 13.88 12.25
C VAL A 395 -7.02 13.66 13.26
N ALA A 396 -6.86 14.54 14.23
CA ALA A 396 -5.79 14.43 15.23
C ALA A 396 -5.97 13.17 16.10
N GLY A 397 -7.17 12.92 16.61
CA GLY A 397 -7.48 11.78 17.46
C GLY A 397 -7.31 10.45 16.75
N ILE A 398 -7.90 10.31 15.56
CA ILE A 398 -7.85 9.07 14.79
C ILE A 398 -6.42 8.82 14.27
N SER A 399 -5.72 9.84 13.76
CA SER A 399 -4.34 9.69 13.29
C SER A 399 -3.40 9.24 14.41
N PHE A 400 -3.55 9.79 15.60
CA PHE A 400 -2.72 9.40 16.75
C PHE A 400 -2.98 7.94 17.17
N LEU A 401 -4.24 7.53 17.29
CA LEU A 401 -4.59 6.15 17.62
C LEU A 401 -4.11 5.17 16.56
N PHE A 402 -4.30 5.49 15.30
CA PHE A 402 -3.95 4.60 14.20
C PHE A 402 -2.46 4.47 13.96
N THR A 403 -1.66 5.45 14.32
CA THR A 403 -0.19 5.37 14.29
C THR A 403 0.30 4.14 15.05
N THR A 404 -0.20 3.92 16.26
CA THR A 404 0.20 2.77 17.08
C THR A 404 -0.31 1.46 16.51
N VAL A 405 -1.54 1.44 15.99
CA VAL A 405 -2.13 0.22 15.39
C VAL A 405 -1.38 -0.19 14.13
N ALA A 406 -1.03 0.77 13.27
CA ALA A 406 -0.28 0.52 12.05
C ALA A 406 1.13 0.01 12.34
N ALA A 407 1.83 0.66 13.28
CA ALA A 407 3.16 0.22 13.70
C ALA A 407 3.15 -1.21 14.23
N ASN A 408 2.15 -1.57 15.05
CA ASN A 408 1.97 -2.93 15.57
C ASN A 408 1.65 -3.95 14.46
N ALA A 409 0.74 -3.62 13.55
CA ALA A 409 0.35 -4.51 12.48
C ALA A 409 1.54 -4.84 11.56
N ILE A 410 2.30 -3.84 11.15
CA ILE A 410 3.50 -4.04 10.34
C ILE A 410 4.59 -4.81 11.10
N ALA A 411 4.80 -4.51 12.37
CA ALA A 411 5.78 -5.22 13.18
C ALA A 411 5.51 -6.74 13.28
N ILE A 412 4.22 -7.13 13.30
CA ILE A 412 3.81 -8.54 13.41
C ILE A 412 3.65 -9.21 12.05
N VAL A 413 2.95 -8.58 11.12
CA VAL A 413 2.48 -9.22 9.87
C VAL A 413 3.29 -8.75 8.66
N GLY A 414 3.89 -7.57 8.71
CA GLY A 414 4.59 -6.96 7.57
C GLY A 414 3.66 -6.32 6.54
N THR A 415 2.36 -6.18 6.84
CA THR A 415 1.39 -5.52 5.96
C THR A 415 0.69 -4.38 6.68
N ASN A 416 0.49 -3.28 5.96
CA ASN A 416 -0.16 -2.10 6.49
C ASN A 416 -1.69 -2.23 6.35
N PRO A 417 -2.50 -2.14 7.43
CA PRO A 417 -3.95 -2.31 7.38
C PRO A 417 -4.70 -1.07 6.85
N VAL A 418 -4.11 -0.36 5.89
CA VAL A 418 -4.56 0.95 5.41
C VAL A 418 -6.00 0.93 4.90
N SER A 419 -6.37 -0.02 4.05
CA SER A 419 -7.68 -0.04 3.38
C SER A 419 -8.86 -0.15 4.36
N GLY A 420 -8.81 -1.08 5.30
CA GLY A 420 -9.89 -1.28 6.28
C GLY A 420 -10.02 -0.13 7.27
N MET A 421 -8.89 0.37 7.77
CA MET A 421 -8.87 1.48 8.71
C MET A 421 -9.29 2.79 8.05
N THR A 422 -9.00 2.98 6.77
CA THR A 422 -9.45 4.14 5.99
C THR A 422 -10.97 4.11 5.79
N LEU A 423 -11.54 2.97 5.38
CA LEU A 423 -13.00 2.83 5.25
C LEU A 423 -13.71 3.14 6.56
N MET A 424 -13.21 2.60 7.67
CA MET A 424 -13.76 2.91 9.00
C MET A 424 -13.66 4.40 9.31
N THR A 425 -12.51 5.04 9.03
CA THR A 425 -12.33 6.50 9.24
C THR A 425 -13.34 7.30 8.44
N LEU A 426 -13.53 6.96 7.16
CA LEU A 426 -14.46 7.66 6.28
C LEU A 426 -15.91 7.51 6.76
N ILE A 427 -16.32 6.31 7.16
CA ILE A 427 -17.66 6.09 7.70
C ILE A 427 -17.86 6.93 8.98
N LEU A 428 -16.91 6.85 9.91
CA LEU A 428 -16.99 7.60 11.17
C LEU A 428 -16.98 9.11 10.93
N ALA A 429 -16.05 9.61 10.12
CA ALA A 429 -15.97 11.03 9.79
C ALA A 429 -17.25 11.52 9.11
N SER A 430 -17.81 10.77 8.16
CA SER A 430 -19.04 11.12 7.47
C SER A 430 -20.23 11.19 8.42
N VAL A 431 -20.41 10.19 9.28
CA VAL A 431 -21.51 10.16 10.26
C VAL A 431 -21.42 11.36 11.21
N VAL A 432 -20.22 11.66 11.72
CA VAL A 432 -20.02 12.80 12.63
C VAL A 432 -20.24 14.14 11.90
N MET A 433 -19.70 14.29 10.67
CA MET A 433 -19.87 15.54 9.91
C MET A 433 -21.33 15.77 9.53
N VAL A 434 -22.07 14.73 9.15
CA VAL A 434 -23.52 14.81 8.90
C VAL A 434 -24.27 15.22 10.16
N ALA A 435 -23.88 14.70 11.33
CA ALA A 435 -24.50 15.04 12.62
C ALA A 435 -24.31 16.53 13.00
N VAL A 436 -23.19 17.14 12.57
CA VAL A 436 -22.95 18.59 12.76
C VAL A 436 -23.45 19.46 11.59
N GLY A 437 -24.20 18.86 10.67
CA GLY A 437 -24.89 19.57 9.59
C GLY A 437 -24.15 19.71 8.27
N LEU A 438 -22.97 19.10 8.12
CA LEU A 438 -22.23 19.10 6.85
C LEU A 438 -22.68 17.94 5.97
N LYS A 439 -23.35 18.25 4.85
CA LYS A 439 -23.94 17.30 3.90
C LYS A 439 -23.62 17.67 2.46
N GLY A 440 -23.98 16.78 1.53
CA GLY A 440 -23.85 16.99 0.10
C GLY A 440 -22.39 17.00 -0.39
N PRO A 441 -22.13 17.61 -1.57
CA PRO A 441 -20.82 17.59 -2.22
C PRO A 441 -19.70 18.20 -1.36
N GLY A 442 -19.96 19.31 -0.65
CA GLY A 442 -19.00 19.89 0.31
C GLY A 442 -18.64 18.93 1.45
N GLY A 443 -19.62 18.17 1.95
CA GLY A 443 -19.39 17.11 2.95
C GLY A 443 -18.56 15.95 2.38
N MET A 444 -18.79 15.57 1.12
CA MET A 444 -18.02 14.51 0.45
C MET A 444 -16.54 14.90 0.34
N VAL A 445 -16.25 16.12 -0.11
CA VAL A 445 -14.88 16.65 -0.19
C VAL A 445 -14.24 16.67 1.19
N ALA A 446 -14.95 17.17 2.20
CA ALA A 446 -14.46 17.24 3.57
C ALA A 446 -14.08 15.85 4.11
N ALA A 447 -14.97 14.87 4.00
CA ALA A 447 -14.71 13.50 4.48
C ALA A 447 -13.53 12.85 3.74
N LEU A 448 -13.43 13.00 2.43
CA LEU A 448 -12.35 12.40 1.65
C LEU A 448 -11.00 13.05 1.94
N VAL A 449 -10.94 14.37 2.10
CA VAL A 449 -9.70 15.08 2.46
C VAL A 449 -9.27 14.72 3.88
N MET A 450 -10.20 14.68 4.84
CA MET A 450 -9.93 14.19 6.21
C MET A 450 -9.40 12.76 6.17
N GLY A 451 -10.07 11.86 5.42
CA GLY A 451 -9.65 10.49 5.21
C GLY A 451 -8.26 10.41 4.58
N GLY A 452 -7.95 11.25 3.61
CA GLY A 452 -6.65 11.35 2.97
C GLY A 452 -5.52 11.70 3.94
N VAL A 453 -5.74 12.69 4.81
CA VAL A 453 -4.78 13.08 5.86
C VAL A 453 -4.57 11.93 6.85
N VAL A 454 -5.65 11.34 7.38
CA VAL A 454 -5.57 10.23 8.35
C VAL A 454 -4.93 9.00 7.73
N CYS A 455 -5.33 8.64 6.51
CA CYS A 455 -4.82 7.48 5.79
C CYS A 455 -3.32 7.60 5.52
N THR A 456 -2.87 8.79 5.12
CA THR A 456 -1.45 9.04 4.88
C THR A 456 -0.65 9.03 6.18
N ALA A 457 -1.20 9.56 7.28
CA ALA A 457 -0.56 9.51 8.59
C ALA A 457 -0.39 8.06 9.09
N LEU A 458 -1.45 7.27 9.00
CA LEU A 458 -1.46 5.85 9.32
C LEU A 458 -0.45 5.06 8.49
N SER A 459 -0.46 5.26 7.18
CA SER A 459 0.43 4.57 6.25
C SER A 459 1.89 4.93 6.51
N MET A 460 2.18 6.23 6.72
CA MET A 460 3.51 6.71 7.05
C MET A 460 4.04 6.09 8.34
N ALA A 461 3.23 6.05 9.39
CA ALA A 461 3.63 5.47 10.65
C ALA A 461 3.99 3.98 10.52
N GLY A 462 3.19 3.23 9.77
CA GLY A 462 3.43 1.82 9.51
C GLY A 462 4.74 1.56 8.75
N GLY A 463 4.97 2.23 7.62
CA GLY A 463 6.20 2.03 6.84
C GLY A 463 7.43 2.59 7.54
N PHE A 464 7.32 3.74 8.20
CA PHE A 464 8.48 4.37 8.82
C PHE A 464 9.02 3.58 10.03
N ILE A 465 8.18 2.87 10.79
CA ILE A 465 8.66 2.00 11.87
C ILE A 465 9.54 0.86 11.32
N THR A 466 9.24 0.38 10.10
CA THR A 466 10.06 -0.60 9.37
C THR A 466 11.45 -0.04 9.06
N ASP A 467 11.53 1.18 8.51
CA ASP A 467 12.80 1.84 8.23
C ASP A 467 13.65 2.05 9.50
N LEU A 468 13.01 2.48 10.59
CA LEU A 468 13.67 2.68 11.88
C LEU A 468 14.17 1.35 12.48
N LYS A 469 13.47 0.24 12.24
CA LYS A 469 13.93 -1.10 12.63
C LYS A 469 15.14 -1.56 11.82
N ILE A 470 15.15 -1.30 10.51
CA ILE A 470 16.32 -1.53 9.64
C ILE A 470 17.52 -0.75 10.18
N GLY A 471 17.33 0.55 10.43
CA GLY A 471 18.38 1.41 11.00
C GLY A 471 18.90 0.93 12.35
N TYR A 472 18.03 0.43 13.22
CA TYR A 472 18.39 -0.14 14.51
C TYR A 472 19.28 -1.39 14.36
N TRP A 473 18.92 -2.33 13.52
CA TRP A 473 19.72 -3.54 13.28
C TRP A 473 21.08 -3.23 12.67
N LEU A 474 21.14 -2.26 11.76
CA LEU A 474 22.37 -1.88 11.07
C LEU A 474 23.22 -0.89 11.85
N GLY A 475 22.65 -0.18 12.83
CA GLY A 475 23.34 0.82 13.63
C GLY A 475 23.36 2.20 12.97
N SER A 476 22.38 2.54 12.15
CA SER A 476 22.18 3.90 11.66
C SER A 476 21.73 4.85 12.78
N THR A 477 21.87 6.14 12.53
CA THR A 477 21.50 7.19 13.50
C THR A 477 20.04 7.56 13.32
N PRO A 478 19.12 7.23 14.27
CA PRO A 478 17.68 7.46 14.11
C PRO A 478 17.33 8.90 13.76
N VAL A 479 17.89 9.88 14.44
CA VAL A 479 17.62 11.30 14.17
C VAL A 479 17.89 11.70 12.71
N LYS A 480 18.82 11.04 12.03
CA LYS A 480 19.10 11.29 10.61
C LYS A 480 18.00 10.69 9.71
N GLN A 481 17.57 9.46 10.00
CA GLN A 481 16.44 8.86 9.30
C GLN A 481 15.17 9.69 9.51
N GLU A 482 14.88 10.09 10.74
CA GLU A 482 13.72 10.90 11.12
C GLU A 482 13.71 12.25 10.41
N ALA A 483 14.83 12.99 10.44
CA ALA A 483 14.91 14.31 9.83
C ALA A 483 14.78 14.25 8.29
N TRP A 484 15.41 13.28 7.64
CA TRP A 484 15.41 13.19 6.18
C TRP A 484 14.19 12.47 5.62
N LYS A 485 13.40 11.79 6.46
CA LYS A 485 12.09 11.24 6.10
C LYS A 485 11.11 12.34 5.62
N PHE A 486 11.17 13.54 6.21
CA PHE A 486 10.36 14.68 5.77
C PHE A 486 10.63 15.05 4.31
N LEU A 487 11.87 15.00 3.86
CA LEU A 487 12.21 15.28 2.46
C LEU A 487 11.57 14.24 1.52
N GLY A 488 11.69 12.96 1.85
CA GLY A 488 11.04 11.88 1.10
C GLY A 488 9.51 12.06 1.04
N THR A 489 8.92 12.50 2.14
CA THR A 489 7.48 12.79 2.24
C THR A 489 7.06 13.91 1.28
N ILE A 490 7.78 15.03 1.24
CA ILE A 490 7.51 16.17 0.33
C ILE A 490 7.59 15.70 -1.12
N VAL A 491 8.68 15.03 -1.49
CA VAL A 491 8.92 14.56 -2.85
C VAL A 491 7.86 13.56 -3.30
N SER A 492 7.52 12.61 -2.44
CA SER A 492 6.51 11.59 -2.73
C SER A 492 5.10 12.19 -2.84
N ALA A 493 4.73 13.12 -1.98
CA ALA A 493 3.44 13.82 -2.04
C ALA A 493 3.28 14.62 -3.34
N ALA A 494 4.33 15.33 -3.77
CA ALA A 494 4.31 16.07 -5.03
C ALA A 494 4.22 15.10 -6.23
N THR A 495 4.97 14.02 -6.21
CA THR A 495 4.97 13.02 -7.30
C THR A 495 3.63 12.34 -7.44
N VAL A 496 3.03 11.88 -6.33
CA VAL A 496 1.73 11.19 -6.38
C VAL A 496 0.62 12.12 -6.87
N GLY A 497 0.62 13.39 -6.46
CA GLY A 497 -0.33 14.39 -6.94
C GLY A 497 -0.24 14.60 -8.46
N GLY A 498 0.99 14.73 -8.98
CA GLY A 498 1.22 14.86 -10.42
C GLY A 498 0.80 13.62 -11.22
N VAL A 499 1.16 12.44 -10.73
CA VAL A 499 0.79 11.17 -11.38
C VAL A 499 -0.71 10.93 -11.37
N MET A 500 -1.42 11.25 -10.29
CA MET A 500 -2.88 11.16 -10.24
C MET A 500 -3.55 12.01 -11.32
N ILE A 501 -3.09 13.25 -11.53
CA ILE A 501 -3.63 14.11 -12.58
C ILE A 501 -3.42 13.50 -13.96
N ILE A 502 -2.21 13.00 -14.23
CA ILE A 502 -1.90 12.35 -15.52
C ILE A 502 -2.80 11.14 -15.73
N LEU A 503 -2.91 10.27 -14.72
CA LEU A 503 -3.70 9.04 -14.83
C LEU A 503 -5.20 9.32 -14.96
N ASN A 504 -5.72 10.30 -14.21
CA ASN A 504 -7.12 10.70 -14.33
C ASN A 504 -7.44 11.25 -15.71
N LYS A 505 -6.61 12.16 -16.25
CA LYS A 505 -6.82 12.73 -17.59
C LYS A 505 -6.62 11.70 -18.72
N THR A 506 -5.78 10.68 -18.51
CA THR A 506 -5.48 9.68 -19.53
C THR A 506 -6.50 8.56 -19.58
N TYR A 507 -6.87 8.03 -18.42
CA TYR A 507 -7.71 6.83 -18.30
C TYR A 507 -9.06 7.10 -17.63
N GLY A 508 -9.13 8.12 -16.74
CA GLY A 508 -10.20 8.24 -15.77
C GLY A 508 -10.16 7.12 -14.71
N PHE A 509 -10.92 7.27 -13.63
CA PHE A 509 -11.00 6.24 -12.58
C PHE A 509 -12.32 5.46 -12.62
N THR A 510 -13.19 5.73 -13.59
CA THR A 510 -14.48 5.09 -13.80
C THR A 510 -14.53 4.28 -15.10
N SER A 511 -13.61 4.50 -16.03
CA SER A 511 -13.62 3.96 -17.40
C SER A 511 -13.35 2.45 -17.52
N GLY A 512 -12.92 1.78 -16.44
CA GLY A 512 -12.55 0.36 -16.44
C GLY A 512 -11.13 0.06 -16.95
N GLN A 513 -10.44 1.00 -17.59
CA GLN A 513 -9.02 0.84 -17.97
C GLN A 513 -8.09 0.96 -16.76
N LEU A 514 -8.47 1.80 -15.79
CA LEU A 514 -7.82 1.91 -14.50
C LEU A 514 -8.89 1.72 -13.42
N ALA A 515 -8.91 0.54 -12.80
CA ALA A 515 -10.04 0.12 -11.95
C ALA A 515 -10.23 0.97 -10.70
N ALA A 516 -9.15 1.54 -10.16
CA ALA A 516 -9.11 2.31 -8.91
C ALA A 516 -10.04 1.75 -7.81
N PRO A 517 -9.95 0.43 -7.47
CA PRO A 517 -11.00 -0.26 -6.71
C PRO A 517 -11.18 0.32 -5.30
N GLN A 518 -10.12 0.77 -4.65
CA GLN A 518 -10.20 1.40 -3.33
C GLN A 518 -10.93 2.75 -3.41
N ALA A 519 -10.55 3.61 -4.36
CA ALA A 519 -11.19 4.92 -4.53
C ALA A 519 -12.67 4.80 -4.91
N ASN A 520 -13.00 3.82 -5.77
CA ASN A 520 -14.39 3.51 -6.10
C ASN A 520 -15.18 3.00 -4.88
N ALA A 521 -14.54 2.24 -3.97
CA ALA A 521 -15.16 1.83 -2.73
C ALA A 521 -15.40 3.04 -1.80
N MET A 522 -14.42 3.95 -1.71
CA MET A 522 -14.54 5.16 -0.87
C MET A 522 -15.66 6.08 -1.39
N ALA A 523 -15.72 6.35 -2.70
CA ALA A 523 -16.81 7.13 -3.31
C ALA A 523 -18.18 6.49 -3.04
N ALA A 524 -18.29 5.18 -3.23
CA ALA A 524 -19.53 4.43 -3.00
C ALA A 524 -20.02 4.43 -1.54
N VAL A 525 -19.13 4.67 -0.59
CA VAL A 525 -19.49 4.82 0.84
C VAL A 525 -19.89 6.26 1.15
N ILE A 526 -19.11 7.22 0.67
CA ILE A 526 -19.26 8.64 1.02
C ILE A 526 -20.52 9.25 0.41
N GLU A 527 -20.78 8.95 -0.84
CA GLU A 527 -21.88 9.58 -1.60
C GLU A 527 -23.25 9.35 -0.94
N PRO A 528 -23.71 8.12 -0.63
CA PRO A 528 -25.00 7.93 0.02
C PRO A 528 -25.04 8.43 1.46
N LEU A 529 -23.92 8.39 2.19
CA LEU A 529 -23.86 8.92 3.56
C LEU A 529 -24.07 10.44 3.60
N MET A 530 -23.49 11.18 2.65
CA MET A 530 -23.55 12.63 2.61
C MET A 530 -24.81 13.17 1.95
N ASN A 531 -25.40 12.44 1.01
CA ASN A 531 -26.65 12.85 0.34
C ASN A 531 -27.91 12.50 1.14
N GLY A 532 -27.81 11.67 2.17
CA GLY A 532 -28.96 11.23 2.95
C GLY A 532 -29.88 10.26 2.20
N VAL A 533 -29.45 9.72 1.06
CA VAL A 533 -30.19 8.70 0.24
C VAL A 533 -29.96 7.32 0.83
N GLY A 534 -29.88 7.07 2.01
CA GLY A 534 -29.72 5.77 2.67
C GLY A 534 -28.58 4.91 2.13
N ALA A 535 -27.47 4.85 2.84
CA ALA A 535 -26.42 3.89 2.55
C ALA A 535 -26.95 2.46 2.63
N PRO A 536 -26.37 1.49 1.90
CA PRO A 536 -26.81 0.09 1.95
C PRO A 536 -26.38 -0.61 3.25
N TRP A 537 -26.89 -0.09 4.39
CA TRP A 537 -26.54 -0.55 5.74
C TRP A 537 -26.73 -2.04 5.92
N LEU A 538 -27.76 -2.63 5.28
CA LEU A 538 -28.00 -4.07 5.32
C LEU A 538 -26.82 -4.85 4.71
N LEU A 539 -26.32 -4.41 3.55
CA LEU A 539 -25.19 -5.06 2.88
C LEU A 539 -23.90 -4.85 3.66
N TYR A 540 -23.67 -3.65 4.20
CA TYR A 540 -22.55 -3.39 5.11
C TYR A 540 -22.63 -4.25 6.36
N GLY A 541 -23.83 -4.41 6.93
CA GLY A 541 -24.09 -5.26 8.10
C GLY A 541 -23.80 -6.73 7.84
N ILE A 542 -24.21 -7.26 6.69
CA ILE A 542 -23.90 -8.64 6.27
C ILE A 542 -22.38 -8.83 6.18
N GLY A 543 -21.68 -7.89 5.56
CA GLY A 543 -20.21 -7.92 5.48
C GLY A 543 -19.55 -7.85 6.86
N ALA A 544 -20.06 -7.00 7.76
CA ALA A 544 -19.56 -6.87 9.11
C ALA A 544 -19.73 -8.18 9.92
N VAL A 545 -20.90 -8.81 9.85
CA VAL A 545 -21.16 -10.13 10.48
C VAL A 545 -20.21 -11.19 9.91
N LEU A 546 -20.02 -11.22 8.58
CA LEU A 546 -19.09 -12.13 7.94
C LEU A 546 -17.65 -11.93 8.47
N ALA A 547 -17.18 -10.68 8.61
CA ALA A 547 -15.88 -10.39 9.16
C ALA A 547 -15.71 -10.88 10.60
N ILE A 548 -16.75 -10.75 11.43
CA ILE A 548 -16.76 -11.28 12.80
C ILE A 548 -16.64 -12.81 12.78
N VAL A 549 -17.43 -13.49 11.94
CA VAL A 549 -17.40 -14.96 11.81
C VAL A 549 -16.00 -15.43 11.35
N LEU A 550 -15.44 -14.80 10.32
CA LEU A 550 -14.10 -15.11 9.84
C LEU A 550 -13.05 -14.93 10.93
N ASN A 551 -13.17 -13.87 11.74
CA ASN A 551 -12.26 -13.65 12.85
C ASN A 551 -12.35 -14.76 13.93
N PHE A 552 -13.56 -15.26 14.26
CA PHE A 552 -13.71 -16.42 15.14
C PHE A 552 -13.11 -17.69 14.54
N CYS A 553 -13.20 -17.87 13.22
CA CYS A 553 -12.57 -18.96 12.49
C CYS A 553 -11.04 -18.79 12.33
N LYS A 554 -10.44 -17.72 12.89
CA LYS A 554 -9.02 -17.37 12.77
C LYS A 554 -8.56 -17.16 11.31
N ILE A 555 -9.47 -16.78 10.43
CA ILE A 555 -9.18 -16.38 9.06
C ILE A 555 -8.97 -14.85 9.05
N PRO A 556 -7.93 -14.33 8.37
CA PRO A 556 -7.71 -12.90 8.24
C PRO A 556 -8.88 -12.20 7.54
N ALA A 557 -9.81 -11.65 8.32
CA ALA A 557 -11.06 -11.07 7.82
C ALA A 557 -10.81 -9.92 6.84
N LEU A 558 -9.79 -9.09 7.08
CA LEU A 558 -9.43 -7.99 6.20
C LEU A 558 -9.01 -8.49 4.80
N ALA A 559 -8.17 -9.52 4.72
CA ALA A 559 -7.73 -10.08 3.45
C ALA A 559 -8.89 -10.67 2.64
N PHE A 560 -9.80 -11.39 3.31
CA PHE A 560 -10.99 -11.96 2.68
C PHE A 560 -11.93 -10.85 2.17
N ALA A 561 -12.24 -9.89 3.01
CA ALA A 561 -13.12 -8.77 2.67
C ALA A 561 -12.54 -7.89 1.56
N LEU A 562 -11.21 -7.70 1.52
CA LEU A 562 -10.52 -7.01 0.43
C LEU A 562 -10.79 -7.70 -0.92
N GLY A 563 -10.70 -9.04 -0.95
CA GLY A 563 -11.04 -9.82 -2.14
C GLY A 563 -12.49 -9.66 -2.60
N MET A 564 -13.41 -9.39 -1.69
CA MET A 564 -14.83 -9.24 -2.01
C MET A 564 -15.18 -7.97 -2.79
N PHE A 565 -14.41 -6.88 -2.66
CA PHE A 565 -14.71 -5.64 -3.37
C PHE A 565 -13.67 -5.27 -4.46
N ILE A 566 -12.53 -5.95 -4.50
CA ILE A 566 -11.59 -5.86 -5.62
C ILE A 566 -12.08 -6.77 -6.75
N PRO A 567 -12.04 -6.33 -8.03
CA PRO A 567 -12.43 -7.14 -9.16
C PRO A 567 -11.69 -8.48 -9.23
N LEU A 568 -12.39 -9.54 -9.69
CA LEU A 568 -11.88 -10.91 -9.72
C LEU A 568 -10.58 -11.05 -10.52
N GLU A 569 -10.52 -10.37 -11.66
CA GLU A 569 -9.38 -10.39 -12.57
C GLU A 569 -8.06 -9.95 -11.91
N LEU A 570 -8.12 -9.14 -10.88
CA LEU A 570 -6.94 -8.64 -10.17
C LEU A 570 -6.50 -9.57 -9.03
N ASN A 571 -7.42 -10.37 -8.49
CA ASN A 571 -7.14 -11.27 -7.37
C ASN A 571 -6.65 -12.67 -7.80
N VAL A 572 -7.08 -13.14 -8.97
CA VAL A 572 -6.64 -14.44 -9.51
C VAL A 572 -5.13 -14.51 -9.77
N PRO A 573 -4.49 -13.50 -10.39
CA PRO A 573 -3.03 -13.53 -10.60
C PRO A 573 -2.22 -13.56 -9.32
N LEU A 574 -2.77 -13.03 -8.20
CA LEU A 574 -2.11 -13.12 -6.90
C LEU A 574 -1.92 -14.57 -6.47
N VAL A 575 -2.95 -15.41 -6.69
CA VAL A 575 -2.85 -16.87 -6.40
C VAL A 575 -1.85 -17.53 -7.32
N VAL A 576 -1.80 -17.16 -8.61
CA VAL A 576 -0.82 -17.70 -9.55
C VAL A 576 0.60 -17.37 -9.11
N GLY A 577 0.88 -16.10 -8.78
CA GLY A 577 2.18 -15.67 -8.25
C GLY A 577 2.54 -16.37 -6.94
N GLY A 578 1.58 -16.47 -6.01
CA GLY A 578 1.74 -17.20 -4.75
C GLY A 578 2.01 -18.70 -4.94
N ALA A 579 1.37 -19.33 -5.91
CA ALA A 579 1.61 -20.73 -6.27
C ALA A 579 3.03 -20.92 -6.85
N VAL A 580 3.51 -19.97 -7.65
CA VAL A 580 4.90 -19.98 -8.14
C VAL A 580 5.88 -19.89 -6.98
N ASN A 581 5.63 -18.98 -6.02
CA ASN A 581 6.46 -18.87 -4.81
C ASN A 581 6.50 -20.20 -4.04
N TRP A 582 5.33 -20.77 -3.75
CA TRP A 582 5.24 -22.05 -3.07
C TRP A 582 5.96 -23.18 -3.83
N TYR A 583 5.77 -23.24 -5.14
CA TYR A 583 6.43 -24.24 -5.97
C TYR A 583 7.96 -24.13 -5.90
N VAL A 584 8.49 -22.91 -6.04
CA VAL A 584 9.94 -22.64 -6.02
C VAL A 584 10.57 -22.96 -4.67
N THR A 585 9.86 -22.63 -3.58
CA THR A 585 10.37 -22.77 -2.20
C THR A 585 10.13 -24.15 -1.57
N SER A 586 9.41 -25.06 -2.25
CA SER A 586 9.06 -26.39 -1.70
C SER A 586 9.70 -27.58 -2.43
N ARG A 587 10.47 -27.35 -3.50
CA ARG A 587 10.96 -28.44 -4.37
C ARG A 587 12.18 -29.20 -3.87
N SER A 588 12.98 -28.62 -2.99
CA SER A 588 14.14 -29.30 -2.42
C SER A 588 13.87 -29.79 -0.99
N LYS A 589 14.57 -30.85 -0.61
CA LYS A 589 14.66 -31.28 0.81
C LYS A 589 15.61 -30.39 1.61
N ASP A 590 16.48 -29.64 0.92
CA ASP A 590 17.40 -28.69 1.53
C ASP A 590 16.68 -27.34 1.74
N ALA A 591 16.50 -26.98 3.00
CA ALA A 591 15.85 -25.75 3.42
C ALA A 591 16.65 -24.49 3.00
N ALA A 592 17.99 -24.57 3.02
CA ALA A 592 18.85 -23.45 2.62
C ALA A 592 18.71 -23.17 1.13
N LEU A 593 18.67 -24.20 0.29
CA LEU A 593 18.47 -24.07 -1.15
C LEU A 593 17.07 -23.51 -1.47
N ASN A 594 16.03 -23.92 -0.74
CA ASN A 594 14.69 -23.38 -0.91
C ASN A 594 14.62 -21.89 -0.51
N ALA A 595 15.32 -21.49 0.55
CA ALA A 595 15.42 -20.10 0.97
C ALA A 595 16.13 -19.24 -0.09
N GLU A 596 17.28 -19.70 -0.62
CA GLU A 596 18.01 -19.03 -1.70
C GLU A 596 17.15 -18.83 -2.96
N ARG A 597 16.39 -19.85 -3.37
CA ARG A 597 15.45 -19.79 -4.48
C ARG A 597 14.32 -18.79 -4.23
N GLY A 598 13.79 -18.78 -3.01
CA GLY A 598 12.75 -17.85 -2.57
C GLY A 598 13.23 -16.41 -2.61
N GLU A 599 14.41 -16.11 -2.09
CA GLU A 599 15.04 -14.78 -2.14
C GLU A 599 15.23 -14.33 -3.59
N LYS A 600 15.78 -15.20 -4.44
CA LYS A 600 15.96 -14.89 -5.85
C LYS A 600 14.64 -14.64 -6.57
N GLY A 601 13.62 -15.44 -6.30
CA GLY A 601 12.28 -15.24 -6.84
C GLY A 601 11.65 -13.92 -6.38
N THR A 602 11.88 -13.52 -5.13
CA THR A 602 11.45 -12.21 -4.60
C THR A 602 12.12 -11.05 -5.33
N LEU A 603 13.42 -11.17 -5.65
CA LEU A 603 14.14 -10.17 -6.46
C LEU A 603 13.54 -10.04 -7.87
N LEU A 604 13.26 -11.17 -8.53
CA LEU A 604 12.65 -11.19 -9.86
C LEU A 604 11.23 -10.60 -9.83
N ALA A 605 10.42 -10.98 -8.84
CA ALA A 605 9.09 -10.46 -8.64
C ALA A 605 9.09 -8.95 -8.38
N SER A 606 10.01 -8.45 -7.54
CA SER A 606 10.20 -7.01 -7.30
C SER A 606 10.60 -6.27 -8.58
N GLY A 607 11.41 -6.90 -9.42
CA GLY A 607 11.74 -6.39 -10.75
C GLY A 607 10.50 -6.25 -11.63
N PHE A 608 9.66 -7.29 -11.72
CA PHE A 608 8.41 -7.25 -12.48
C PHE A 608 7.48 -6.13 -12.00
N ILE A 609 7.32 -5.99 -10.68
CA ILE A 609 6.49 -4.94 -10.09
C ILE A 609 7.03 -3.56 -10.47
N ALA A 610 8.29 -3.30 -10.20
CA ALA A 610 8.90 -2.00 -10.46
C ALA A 610 8.91 -1.67 -11.97
N GLY A 611 9.34 -2.62 -12.80
CA GLY A 611 9.41 -2.44 -14.24
C GLY A 611 8.04 -2.25 -14.87
N GLY A 612 7.10 -3.15 -14.58
CA GLY A 612 5.73 -3.08 -15.11
C GLY A 612 5.00 -1.81 -14.70
N ALA A 613 5.07 -1.45 -13.41
CA ALA A 613 4.44 -0.23 -12.92
C ALA A 613 5.05 1.05 -13.51
N LEU A 614 6.38 1.13 -13.62
CA LEU A 614 7.04 2.28 -14.24
C LEU A 614 6.70 2.42 -15.72
N MET A 615 6.71 1.33 -16.46
CA MET A 615 6.37 1.36 -17.89
C MET A 615 4.88 1.64 -18.11
N GLY A 616 4.01 1.27 -17.16
CA GLY A 616 2.62 1.70 -17.13
C GLY A 616 2.47 3.22 -17.01
N VAL A 617 3.25 3.86 -16.15
CA VAL A 617 3.29 5.33 -16.05
C VAL A 617 3.83 5.97 -17.32
N VAL A 618 4.87 5.38 -17.93
CA VAL A 618 5.43 5.86 -19.21
C VAL A 618 4.36 5.78 -20.31
N SER A 619 3.66 4.65 -20.42
CA SER A 619 2.56 4.48 -21.38
C SER A 619 1.44 5.51 -21.15
N ALA A 620 1.06 5.76 -19.89
CA ALA A 620 0.07 6.77 -19.54
C ALA A 620 0.54 8.19 -19.94
N ALA A 621 1.81 8.53 -19.71
CA ALA A 621 2.38 9.81 -20.09
C ALA A 621 2.42 9.99 -21.61
N MET A 622 2.75 8.93 -22.37
CA MET A 622 2.70 8.95 -23.84
C MET A 622 1.28 9.23 -24.35
N ARG A 623 0.28 8.54 -23.81
CA ARG A 623 -1.13 8.78 -24.16
C ARG A 623 -1.60 10.18 -23.78
N PHE A 624 -1.20 10.68 -22.61
CA PHE A 624 -1.45 12.05 -22.20
C PHE A 624 -0.86 13.07 -23.17
N GLY A 625 0.32 12.76 -23.73
CA GLY A 625 0.98 13.54 -24.80
C GLY A 625 0.36 13.37 -26.20
N GLY A 626 -0.76 12.64 -26.32
CA GLY A 626 -1.47 12.41 -27.58
C GLY A 626 -0.96 11.23 -28.41
N VAL A 627 -0.04 10.42 -27.88
CA VAL A 627 0.47 9.21 -28.59
C VAL A 627 -0.37 8.01 -28.19
N ASN A 628 -1.32 7.61 -29.02
CA ASN A 628 -2.10 6.38 -28.88
C ASN A 628 -1.75 5.41 -30.01
N LEU A 629 -1.13 4.29 -29.67
CA LEU A 629 -0.67 3.27 -30.62
C LEU A 629 -1.50 1.97 -30.52
N VAL A 630 -2.57 1.97 -29.74
CA VAL A 630 -3.41 0.79 -29.52
C VAL A 630 -4.34 0.58 -30.71
N ASN A 631 -4.45 -0.67 -31.14
CA ASN A 631 -5.44 -1.08 -32.13
C ASN A 631 -6.67 -1.68 -31.43
N ASP A 632 -7.70 -0.86 -31.22
CA ASP A 632 -8.92 -1.26 -30.51
C ASP A 632 -9.65 -2.40 -31.23
N ALA A 633 -9.65 -2.44 -32.57
CA ALA A 633 -10.27 -3.51 -33.34
C ALA A 633 -9.60 -4.88 -33.09
N TRP A 634 -8.28 -4.89 -32.87
CA TRP A 634 -7.55 -6.10 -32.51
C TRP A 634 -7.81 -6.50 -31.06
N LEU A 635 -7.81 -5.53 -30.12
CA LEU A 635 -8.06 -5.82 -28.70
C LEU A 635 -9.45 -6.42 -28.45
N ASN A 636 -10.44 -6.01 -29.24
CA ASN A 636 -11.80 -6.58 -29.17
C ASN A 636 -11.93 -7.96 -29.83
N ASN A 637 -10.83 -8.51 -30.35
CA ASN A 637 -10.84 -9.83 -30.96
C ASN A 637 -10.51 -10.91 -29.94
N THR A 638 -11.25 -12.01 -29.94
CA THR A 638 -11.06 -13.20 -29.10
C THR A 638 -9.61 -13.71 -29.09
N TRP A 639 -8.91 -13.66 -30.23
CA TRP A 639 -7.52 -14.11 -30.34
C TRP A 639 -6.54 -13.26 -29.53
N SER A 640 -6.85 -12.00 -29.28
CA SER A 640 -6.01 -11.14 -28.42
C SER A 640 -6.00 -11.62 -26.97
N GLU A 641 -7.12 -12.13 -26.47
CA GLU A 641 -7.24 -12.70 -25.13
C GLU A 641 -6.56 -14.08 -25.03
N VAL A 642 -6.68 -14.91 -26.09
CA VAL A 642 -5.99 -16.22 -26.13
C VAL A 642 -4.47 -16.03 -26.17
N LEU A 643 -4.00 -15.03 -26.94
CA LEU A 643 -2.59 -14.68 -27.00
C LEU A 643 -2.07 -14.19 -25.62
N ALA A 644 -2.90 -13.46 -24.88
CA ALA A 644 -2.60 -13.02 -23.53
C ALA A 644 -2.26 -14.20 -22.60
N LEU A 645 -3.05 -15.28 -22.63
CA LEU A 645 -2.75 -16.49 -21.85
C LEU A 645 -1.43 -17.14 -22.25
N GLY A 646 -1.13 -17.20 -23.53
CA GLY A 646 0.13 -17.74 -24.05
C GLY A 646 1.33 -16.92 -23.56
N ALA A 647 1.26 -15.59 -23.69
CA ALA A 647 2.29 -14.68 -23.21
C ALA A 647 2.48 -14.78 -21.67
N TYR A 648 1.38 -14.87 -20.94
CA TYR A 648 1.39 -15.03 -19.49
C TYR A 648 2.03 -16.35 -19.04
N ALA A 649 1.73 -17.45 -19.74
CA ALA A 649 2.36 -18.74 -19.47
C ALA A 649 3.88 -18.69 -19.68
N ILE A 650 4.37 -18.00 -20.71
CA ILE A 650 5.79 -17.78 -20.95
C ILE A 650 6.43 -16.98 -19.81
N LEU A 651 5.73 -15.95 -19.33
CA LEU A 651 6.20 -15.12 -18.22
C LEU A 651 6.31 -15.93 -16.91
N ILE A 652 5.29 -16.75 -16.60
CA ILE A 652 5.30 -17.67 -15.46
C ILE A 652 6.47 -18.66 -15.57
N PHE A 653 6.64 -19.27 -16.74
CA PHE A 653 7.75 -20.21 -16.98
C PHE A 653 9.12 -19.53 -16.77
N TYR A 654 9.29 -18.31 -17.26
CA TYR A 654 10.51 -17.52 -17.03
C TYR A 654 10.74 -17.30 -15.53
N LEU A 655 9.72 -16.86 -14.78
CA LEU A 655 9.82 -16.59 -13.34
C LEU A 655 10.23 -17.85 -12.58
N VAL A 656 9.59 -18.99 -12.85
CA VAL A 656 9.91 -20.29 -12.23
C VAL A 656 11.35 -20.70 -12.56
N LYS A 657 11.71 -20.73 -13.85
CA LYS A 657 13.04 -21.17 -14.31
C LYS A 657 14.16 -20.29 -13.77
N ALA A 658 13.96 -18.96 -13.80
CA ALA A 658 14.96 -18.01 -13.31
C ALA A 658 15.14 -18.08 -11.79
N SER A 659 14.05 -18.29 -11.02
CA SER A 659 14.11 -18.46 -9.57
C SER A 659 14.80 -19.76 -9.16
N MET A 660 14.57 -20.84 -9.89
CA MET A 660 15.15 -22.15 -9.58
C MET A 660 16.62 -22.31 -10.00
N LYS A 661 17.12 -21.43 -10.86
CA LYS A 661 18.53 -21.45 -11.32
C LYS A 661 19.42 -20.85 -10.23
N THR A 662 19.79 -21.65 -9.24
CA THR A 662 20.84 -21.37 -8.24
C THR A 662 22.21 -21.75 -8.81
N LYS A 663 23.30 -21.12 -8.30
CA LYS A 663 24.66 -21.42 -8.71
C LYS A 663 25.11 -22.78 -8.24
#